data_fb187e98e1cd95ee0e570f32ce9cb55b
#
_entry.id   fb187e98e1cd95ee0e570f32ce9cb55b
#
_cell.length_a   1.000
_cell.length_b   1.000
_cell.length_c   1.000
_cell.angle_alpha   90.00
_cell.angle_beta   90.00
_cell.angle_gamma   90.00
#
_symmetry.space_group_name_H-M   'P 1'
#
loop_
_entity.id
_entity.type
_entity.pdbx_description
1 polymer ?
#
loop_
_entity_poly.entity_id
_entity_poly.type
_entity_poly.pdbx_seq_one_letter_code
_entity_poly.pdbx_strand_id
1 'polypeptide(L)'
;TTMGAATDLDGYYIILNLPPGTYTVKASMIGYNTVRVTQVKVSIDQTTTVNFPLQSTVLEIGEEITITAERPIVQKDLTSSLSIVRSEDIARMPVEDLADILELQAGVSRDSDGAIHIRGGRSSEVAYLVDGISITDPFAGELSVEVANSGIEQLQVISGGFNAEYGQALSGVVEIVTKEGGQSYDGGVTVYAGDYLSTSDDIFFNIDDVEPSGLFNIEGHLSGPVPLFGDKVTFFANARYFDNDGWLSGERRFSPDDSSNFDASDDNNWSITDITLGDSAIIGLQNYLDYAKTRKYDRVPMNSTKKLSLQGKLTYRLTPTVKFSVGALLSDVDFREYDHSFKLNPDGMIRKFRNGLTVTPVLTHALSASTFYTLKFAFTKFRSKEFLFEDPFDPRYVDPFRKGGGKANAFATGGTQNSHTDRETTTLLGKFDVTSQIDKTNQIKLGLEFKRFELKFEEFEVVAAQDEQGFIIVPFQPAIPPIAAFNHNRYNRKPVEFSAYIQDKIELKEMIINIGARVDYFDANGIMPTDLRDPSLTLPVRTIDIFSGSELWANNVPYRLNPQDGSRALIDAETGAAFSRPLPSDAVFVDNAGNVLNDKDWTATGSWFESSKSRVQVSPRVGISYPITDRGAIYFSYGFFFQKATFEHLYLNPEFEIDTGGGSLATLMGNANLKNQKTINWEIGLQQQIGENLGLSVTAFYKDINNLIGAEIIRTFAADQYARFVNLDYGNVRGVTVALDFRPSREFSAFLDYTLQVAEGNASDPRSAFDDLRATPPREPEIETVPLDWDQQHTLNLNVNYSKGNNWGLGLIGKLNTGRPYTPTLRATRGVRSSFENSERMPLQFNLDFRAFKKLSFGGLSYSLFVKVFNLLDKRNAIEVFSSTGRVDFSSDILFAGRVQGVNTLQEQFNRPGFYSEPRRVQIGLTMDF
;
A
#
# COMPACT_ATOMS: atom_id res chain seq x y z
N THR A 1 24.71 22.75 15.64
CA THR A 1 23.52 23.49 16.05
C THR A 1 23.81 24.24 17.32
N THR A 2 23.54 25.56 17.34
CA THR A 2 23.61 26.41 18.52
C THR A 2 22.26 26.44 19.27
N MET A 3 21.50 25.36 19.27
CA MET A 3 20.30 25.23 20.09
C MET A 3 20.72 24.89 21.51
N GLY A 4 20.16 25.60 22.48
CA GLY A 4 20.45 25.38 23.88
C GLY A 4 19.36 25.96 24.77
N ALA A 5 19.33 25.54 26.01
CA ALA A 5 18.47 26.06 27.04
C ALA A 5 19.28 26.32 28.31
N ALA A 6 18.89 27.29 29.10
CA ALA A 6 19.38 27.45 30.46
C ALA A 6 18.57 26.54 31.40
N THR A 7 19.21 26.02 32.45
CA THR A 7 18.52 25.32 33.50
C THR A 7 17.76 26.32 34.41
N ASP A 8 16.65 25.84 34.97
CA ASP A 8 15.98 26.56 36.06
C ASP A 8 16.75 26.38 37.39
N LEU A 9 16.16 26.88 38.48
CA LEU A 9 16.76 26.82 39.85
C LEU A 9 16.87 25.39 40.39
N ASP A 10 16.07 24.45 39.86
CA ASP A 10 16.08 23.03 40.22
C ASP A 10 17.02 22.21 39.32
N GLY A 11 17.71 22.89 38.38
CA GLY A 11 18.58 22.24 37.40
C GLY A 11 17.85 21.58 36.20
N TYR A 12 16.56 21.80 36.06
CA TYR A 12 15.76 21.28 34.95
C TYR A 12 15.97 22.13 33.68
N TYR A 13 16.10 21.48 32.55
CA TYR A 13 16.15 22.12 31.24
C TYR A 13 15.38 21.32 30.21
N ILE A 14 14.91 21.97 29.16
CA ILE A 14 14.27 21.34 28.00
C ILE A 14 14.75 22.01 26.72
N ILE A 15 15.01 21.20 25.68
CA ILE A 15 15.29 21.65 24.33
C ILE A 15 14.27 20.98 23.42
N LEU A 16 13.31 21.75 22.95
CA LEU A 16 12.22 21.27 22.09
C LEU A 16 12.62 21.29 20.61
N ASN A 17 11.89 20.52 19.82
CA ASN A 17 11.96 20.52 18.36
C ASN A 17 13.36 20.22 17.80
N LEU A 18 14.05 19.25 18.42
CA LEU A 18 15.26 18.68 17.82
C LEU A 18 14.84 17.64 16.77
N PRO A 19 15.32 17.74 15.52
CA PRO A 19 15.09 16.69 14.53
C PRO A 19 15.61 15.34 15.03
N PRO A 20 15.00 14.20 14.62
CA PRO A 20 15.58 12.90 14.89
C PRO A 20 17.03 12.82 14.39
N GLY A 21 17.87 12.14 15.17
CA GLY A 21 19.29 12.04 14.84
C GLY A 21 20.18 11.86 16.07
N THR A 22 21.48 11.89 15.86
CA THR A 22 22.49 11.71 16.92
C THR A 22 23.16 13.04 17.21
N TYR A 23 23.15 13.44 18.48
CA TYR A 23 23.63 14.74 18.94
C TYR A 23 24.75 14.62 19.96
N THR A 24 25.50 15.71 20.10
CA THR A 24 26.38 15.94 21.23
C THR A 24 25.79 17.07 22.05
N VAL A 25 25.49 16.82 23.32
CA VAL A 25 24.95 17.82 24.24
C VAL A 25 26.04 18.23 25.22
N LYS A 26 26.22 19.54 25.40
CA LYS A 26 27.25 20.14 26.25
C LYS A 26 26.59 20.95 27.37
N ALA A 27 26.94 20.65 28.61
CA ALA A 27 26.57 21.45 29.77
C ALA A 27 27.75 22.19 30.33
N SER A 28 27.62 23.48 30.61
CA SER A 28 28.64 24.31 31.19
C SER A 28 28.08 25.27 32.23
N MET A 29 28.77 25.42 33.33
CA MET A 29 28.44 26.36 34.40
C MET A 29 29.74 27.01 34.94
N ILE A 30 29.66 28.26 35.33
CA ILE A 30 30.82 28.96 35.93
C ILE A 30 31.21 28.25 37.24
N GLY A 31 32.48 27.91 37.39
CA GLY A 31 33.00 27.18 38.54
C GLY A 31 32.86 25.66 38.50
N TYR A 32 32.42 25.09 37.35
CA TYR A 32 32.28 23.65 37.14
C TYR A 32 32.98 23.22 35.87
N ASN A 33 33.45 21.94 35.85
CA ASN A 33 33.94 21.33 34.63
C ASN A 33 32.87 21.23 33.58
N THR A 34 33.22 21.53 32.34
CA THR A 34 32.28 21.31 31.23
C THR A 34 32.10 19.81 30.97
N VAL A 35 30.86 19.36 30.90
CA VAL A 35 30.54 17.98 30.56
C VAL A 35 29.92 17.93 29.17
N ARG A 36 30.48 17.08 28.31
CA ARG A 36 29.99 16.77 26.97
C ARG A 36 29.48 15.34 26.93
N VAL A 37 28.22 15.14 26.55
CA VAL A 37 27.65 13.83 26.31
C VAL A 37 27.49 13.65 24.80
N THR A 38 28.22 12.69 24.24
CA THR A 38 28.20 12.35 22.80
C THR A 38 27.23 11.19 22.54
N GLN A 39 26.85 10.98 21.28
CA GLN A 39 25.96 9.89 20.86
C GLN A 39 24.57 9.93 21.48
N VAL A 40 24.06 11.10 21.83
CA VAL A 40 22.69 11.29 22.32
C VAL A 40 21.73 11.12 21.15
N LYS A 41 20.94 10.07 21.19
CA LYS A 41 19.96 9.77 20.12
C LYS A 41 18.62 10.42 20.43
N VAL A 42 18.13 11.23 19.53
CA VAL A 42 16.80 11.85 19.58
C VAL A 42 15.91 11.18 18.56
N SER A 43 14.71 10.80 18.97
CA SER A 43 13.67 10.21 18.13
C SER A 43 12.45 11.12 18.07
N ILE A 44 11.68 11.04 16.99
CA ILE A 44 10.46 11.86 16.84
C ILE A 44 9.45 11.53 17.95
N ASP A 45 8.76 12.54 18.44
CA ASP A 45 7.70 12.46 19.48
C ASP A 45 8.13 11.79 20.78
N GLN A 46 9.45 11.72 21.05
CA GLN A 46 10.01 11.18 22.30
C GLN A 46 10.86 12.19 23.03
N THR A 47 10.89 12.05 24.35
CA THR A 47 11.76 12.83 25.23
C THR A 47 13.02 12.03 25.56
N THR A 48 14.19 12.50 25.12
CA THR A 48 15.48 11.91 25.50
C THR A 48 16.02 12.63 26.74
N THR A 49 16.09 11.94 27.87
CA THR A 49 16.61 12.50 29.12
C THR A 49 18.12 12.38 29.18
N VAL A 50 18.81 13.49 29.41
CA VAL A 50 20.26 13.54 29.58
C VAL A 50 20.58 14.31 30.86
N ASN A 51 21.21 13.64 31.84
CA ASN A 51 21.63 14.23 33.10
C ASN A 51 23.13 14.54 33.09
N PHE A 52 23.50 15.70 33.63
CA PHE A 52 24.87 16.18 33.67
C PHE A 52 25.31 16.34 35.13
N PRO A 53 26.05 15.35 35.71
CA PRO A 53 26.65 15.53 37.04
C PRO A 53 27.86 16.47 36.90
N LEU A 54 27.67 17.79 37.12
CA LEU A 54 28.75 18.76 37.06
C LEU A 54 29.58 18.71 38.34
N GLN A 55 30.92 18.60 38.18
CA GLN A 55 31.86 18.66 39.29
C GLN A 55 32.46 20.07 39.43
N SER A 56 32.51 20.60 40.64
CA SER A 56 33.12 21.90 40.90
C SER A 56 34.63 21.87 40.65
N THR A 57 35.15 22.89 39.98
CA THR A 57 36.60 23.03 39.73
C THR A 57 37.11 24.21 40.55
N VAL A 58 38.21 23.97 41.29
CA VAL A 58 38.94 24.98 42.01
C VAL A 58 40.14 25.39 41.18
N LEU A 59 39.99 26.48 40.40
CA LEU A 59 41.10 27.17 39.71
C LEU A 59 41.97 26.33 38.76
N GLU A 60 41.43 25.97 37.62
CA GLU A 60 42.20 25.89 36.38
C GLU A 60 41.26 25.75 35.21
N ILE A 61 41.65 26.12 33.97
CA ILE A 61 40.89 25.93 32.75
C ILE A 61 40.56 24.43 32.65
N GLY A 62 39.31 24.08 33.04
CA GLY A 62 38.92 22.73 33.31
C GLY A 62 38.98 21.83 32.08
N GLU A 63 39.44 20.64 32.25
CA GLU A 63 39.35 19.54 31.27
C GLU A 63 37.87 19.27 30.94
N GLU A 64 37.58 19.21 29.65
CA GLU A 64 36.27 18.84 29.17
C GLU A 64 36.07 17.34 29.40
N ILE A 65 35.09 16.98 30.23
CA ILE A 65 34.69 15.58 30.48
C ILE A 65 33.79 15.10 29.34
N THR A 66 34.26 14.15 28.57
CA THR A 66 33.42 13.54 27.50
C THR A 66 32.83 12.21 27.98
N ILE A 67 31.52 12.09 27.93
CA ILE A 67 30.77 10.87 28.24
C ILE A 67 30.05 10.43 26.97
N THR A 68 30.05 9.15 26.67
CA THR A 68 29.24 8.61 25.58
C THR A 68 27.90 8.18 26.17
N ALA A 69 26.79 8.68 25.58
CA ALA A 69 25.45 8.27 25.98
C ALA A 69 25.25 6.77 25.69
N GLU A 70 24.70 6.07 26.63
CA GLU A 70 24.19 4.71 26.43
C GLU A 70 22.76 4.81 25.91
N ARG A 71 22.40 3.96 24.94
CA ARG A 71 21.03 3.89 24.44
C ARG A 71 20.16 3.20 25.51
N PRO A 72 19.12 3.85 26.05
CA PRO A 72 18.18 3.19 26.94
C PRO A 72 17.50 2.01 26.20
N ILE A 73 17.49 0.84 26.83
CA ILE A 73 16.78 -0.33 26.30
C ILE A 73 15.28 -0.21 26.58
N VAL A 74 14.90 0.40 27.70
CA VAL A 74 13.53 0.66 28.11
C VAL A 74 13.21 2.15 27.95
N GLN A 75 12.10 2.45 27.32
CA GLN A 75 11.59 3.80 27.15
C GLN A 75 10.42 4.04 28.11
N LYS A 76 10.65 4.81 29.15
CA LYS A 76 9.69 5.01 30.25
C LYS A 76 8.49 5.86 29.86
N ASP A 77 8.60 6.65 28.80
CA ASP A 77 7.58 7.60 28.35
C ASP A 77 6.64 7.03 27.28
N LEU A 78 6.79 5.75 26.93
CA LEU A 78 5.87 5.10 26.01
C LEU A 78 4.56 4.73 26.68
N THR A 79 3.46 5.23 26.12
CA THR A 79 2.09 4.93 26.55
C THR A 79 1.38 3.98 25.57
N SER A 80 2.08 3.50 24.55
CA SER A 80 1.60 2.55 23.53
C SER A 80 2.75 1.78 22.92
N SER A 81 2.44 0.74 22.14
CA SER A 81 3.43 -0.07 21.44
C SER A 81 4.02 0.69 20.25
N LEU A 82 5.32 0.88 20.28
CA LEU A 82 6.10 1.58 19.27
C LEU A 82 7.37 0.80 18.93
N SER A 83 7.61 0.57 17.66
CA SER A 83 8.88 0.07 17.14
C SER A 83 9.61 1.15 16.35
N ILE A 84 10.92 1.27 16.56
CA ILE A 84 11.77 2.27 15.92
C ILE A 84 12.94 1.58 15.23
N VAL A 85 13.04 1.76 13.91
CA VAL A 85 14.16 1.30 13.11
C VAL A 85 14.91 2.51 12.56
N ARG A 86 16.22 2.57 12.74
CA ARG A 86 17.05 3.68 12.29
C ARG A 86 17.82 3.36 11.02
N SER A 87 18.28 4.39 10.32
CA SER A 87 19.06 4.24 9.10
C SER A 87 20.29 3.32 9.26
N GLU A 88 20.98 3.40 10.42
CA GLU A 88 22.12 2.54 10.72
C GLU A 88 21.76 1.06 10.91
N ASP A 89 20.55 0.75 11.41
CA ASP A 89 20.03 -0.60 11.55
C ASP A 89 19.60 -1.14 10.18
N ILE A 90 18.88 -0.33 9.39
CA ILE A 90 18.46 -0.65 8.01
C ILE A 90 19.69 -1.01 7.14
N ALA A 91 20.75 -0.22 7.23
CA ALA A 91 21.96 -0.43 6.45
C ALA A 91 22.68 -1.76 6.72
N ARG A 92 22.39 -2.44 7.84
CA ARG A 92 22.99 -3.74 8.22
C ARG A 92 22.12 -4.94 7.84
N MET A 93 20.83 -4.72 7.60
CA MET A 93 19.86 -5.79 7.32
C MET A 93 19.92 -6.22 5.83
N PRO A 94 19.67 -7.50 5.52
CA PRO A 94 19.38 -7.95 4.16
C PRO A 94 17.94 -7.62 3.77
N VAL A 95 17.66 -6.36 3.48
CA VAL A 95 16.34 -5.86 3.05
C VAL A 95 16.45 -5.11 1.74
N GLU A 96 15.39 -5.09 0.95
CA GLU A 96 15.32 -4.43 -0.35
C GLU A 96 14.46 -3.16 -0.29
N ASP A 97 13.24 -3.29 0.18
CA ASP A 97 12.22 -2.25 0.20
C ASP A 97 11.70 -1.98 1.62
N LEU A 98 10.90 -0.93 1.77
CA LEU A 98 10.26 -0.56 3.04
C LEU A 98 9.41 -1.71 3.63
N ALA A 99 8.69 -2.44 2.77
CA ALA A 99 7.83 -3.55 3.20
C ALA A 99 8.62 -4.66 3.92
N ASP A 100 9.85 -4.94 3.49
CA ASP A 100 10.72 -5.94 4.14
C ASP A 100 11.09 -5.51 5.56
N ILE A 101 11.31 -4.20 5.79
CA ILE A 101 11.62 -3.66 7.12
C ILE A 101 10.39 -3.71 8.02
N LEU A 102 9.22 -3.40 7.47
CA LEU A 102 7.95 -3.41 8.22
C LEU A 102 7.59 -4.82 8.67
N GLU A 103 7.73 -5.82 7.82
CA GLU A 103 7.41 -7.22 8.11
C GLU A 103 8.24 -7.78 9.28
N LEU A 104 9.42 -7.23 9.56
CA LEU A 104 10.27 -7.64 10.70
C LEU A 104 9.77 -7.12 12.04
N GLN A 105 8.81 -6.20 12.07
CA GLN A 105 8.34 -5.60 13.32
C GLN A 105 7.26 -6.47 13.98
N ALA A 106 7.25 -6.48 15.30
CA ALA A 106 6.27 -7.24 16.08
C ALA A 106 4.83 -6.83 15.74
N GLY A 107 3.97 -7.79 15.42
CA GLY A 107 2.58 -7.59 15.06
C GLY A 107 2.37 -7.17 13.60
N VAL A 108 3.39 -7.19 12.77
CA VAL A 108 3.28 -6.90 11.33
C VAL A 108 3.37 -8.20 10.54
N SER A 109 2.49 -8.37 9.58
CA SER A 109 2.50 -9.48 8.62
C SER A 109 2.32 -8.94 7.20
N ARG A 110 2.70 -9.74 6.21
CA ARG A 110 2.58 -9.45 4.79
C ARG A 110 1.78 -10.54 4.10
N ASP A 111 0.81 -10.19 3.28
CA ASP A 111 0.01 -11.15 2.52
C ASP A 111 0.70 -11.58 1.21
N SER A 112 -0.01 -12.39 0.38
CA SER A 112 0.50 -12.87 -0.93
C SER A 112 0.73 -11.75 -1.92
N ASP A 113 -0.08 -10.71 -1.85
CA ASP A 113 -0.06 -9.58 -2.77
C ASP A 113 0.93 -8.50 -2.33
N GLY A 114 1.62 -8.75 -1.21
CA GLY A 114 2.62 -7.87 -0.65
C GLY A 114 2.08 -6.77 0.26
N ALA A 115 0.78 -6.76 0.54
CA ALA A 115 0.16 -5.77 1.40
C ALA A 115 0.51 -5.99 2.88
N ILE A 116 0.66 -4.90 3.62
CA ILE A 116 1.08 -4.90 5.02
C ILE A 116 -0.14 -4.84 5.94
N HIS A 117 -0.17 -5.77 6.89
CA HIS A 117 -1.18 -5.85 7.93
C HIS A 117 -0.54 -5.61 9.29
N ILE A 118 -1.14 -4.74 10.10
CA ILE A 118 -0.64 -4.46 11.45
C ILE A 118 -1.66 -4.99 12.48
N ARG A 119 -1.19 -5.93 13.32
CA ARG A 119 -2.02 -6.56 14.36
C ARG A 119 -3.38 -7.01 13.83
N GLY A 120 -3.37 -7.78 12.78
CA GLY A 120 -4.54 -8.41 12.19
C GLY A 120 -5.58 -7.47 11.57
N GLY A 121 -5.28 -6.18 11.41
CA GLY A 121 -6.15 -5.27 10.66
C GLY A 121 -6.00 -5.42 9.15
N ARG A 122 -6.95 -4.88 8.37
CA ARG A 122 -6.85 -4.81 6.91
C ARG A 122 -5.67 -3.92 6.49
N SER A 123 -5.07 -4.18 5.36
CA SER A 123 -3.96 -3.38 4.82
C SER A 123 -4.36 -1.91 4.61
N SER A 124 -5.58 -1.65 4.15
CA SER A 124 -6.13 -0.30 3.99
C SER A 124 -6.35 0.47 5.30
N GLU A 125 -6.23 -0.18 6.45
CA GLU A 125 -6.34 0.42 7.79
C GLU A 125 -5.00 0.98 8.31
N VAL A 126 -3.91 0.82 7.56
CA VAL A 126 -2.59 1.36 7.89
C VAL A 126 -2.45 2.76 7.32
N ALA A 127 -2.05 3.72 8.15
CA ALA A 127 -1.71 5.05 7.68
C ALA A 127 -0.19 5.17 7.48
N TYR A 128 0.22 5.63 6.30
CA TYR A 128 1.61 5.91 5.95
C TYR A 128 1.85 7.42 5.97
N LEU A 129 2.85 7.85 6.72
CA LEU A 129 3.24 9.24 6.83
C LEU A 129 4.72 9.43 6.49
N VAL A 130 5.05 10.56 5.87
CA VAL A 130 6.43 11.02 5.68
C VAL A 130 6.54 12.41 6.30
N ASP A 131 7.47 12.57 7.25
CA ASP A 131 7.68 13.80 8.01
C ASP A 131 6.37 14.38 8.59
N GLY A 132 5.45 13.49 9.05
CA GLY A 132 4.15 13.80 9.62
C GLY A 132 3.07 14.20 8.63
N ILE A 133 3.26 13.96 7.33
CA ILE A 133 2.30 14.17 6.25
C ILE A 133 1.86 12.82 5.70
N SER A 134 0.55 12.60 5.59
CA SER A 134 0.00 11.37 5.03
C SER A 134 0.32 11.26 3.53
N ILE A 135 0.91 10.14 3.16
CA ILE A 135 1.16 9.70 1.79
C ILE A 135 0.39 8.41 1.47
N THR A 136 -0.65 8.13 2.23
CA THR A 136 -1.58 7.02 1.94
C THR A 136 -2.47 7.42 0.77
N ASP A 137 -2.57 6.59 -0.26
CA ASP A 137 -3.54 6.76 -1.34
C ASP A 137 -4.97 6.57 -0.81
N PRO A 138 -5.82 7.59 -0.85
CA PRO A 138 -7.16 7.48 -0.28
C PRO A 138 -8.11 6.58 -1.08
N PHE A 139 -7.72 6.16 -2.29
CA PHE A 139 -8.53 5.27 -3.13
C PHE A 139 -8.47 3.84 -2.65
N ALA A 140 -7.28 3.28 -2.48
CA ALA A 140 -7.06 1.88 -2.11
C ALA A 140 -6.52 1.69 -0.69
N GLY A 141 -6.04 2.75 -0.03
CA GLY A 141 -5.40 2.66 1.29
C GLY A 141 -3.94 2.25 1.26
N GLU A 142 -3.30 2.28 0.09
CA GLU A 142 -1.91 1.88 -0.12
C GLU A 142 -0.94 3.06 -0.03
N LEU A 143 0.34 2.77 -0.13
CA LEU A 143 1.40 3.77 -0.23
C LEU A 143 1.37 4.47 -1.59
N SER A 144 1.22 5.81 -1.64
CA SER A 144 1.12 6.57 -2.88
C SER A 144 2.47 6.93 -3.52
N VAL A 145 3.53 6.98 -2.74
CA VAL A 145 4.88 7.33 -3.21
C VAL A 145 5.89 6.45 -2.49
N GLU A 146 6.71 5.73 -3.23
CA GLU A 146 7.78 4.92 -2.65
C GLU A 146 8.89 5.77 -2.06
N VAL A 147 9.43 5.36 -0.91
CA VAL A 147 10.56 5.99 -0.25
C VAL A 147 11.73 5.01 -0.25
N ALA A 148 12.84 5.39 -0.85
CA ALA A 148 14.05 4.57 -0.85
C ALA A 148 14.63 4.43 0.57
N ASN A 149 15.06 3.23 0.94
CA ASN A 149 15.58 2.92 2.28
C ASN A 149 16.77 3.80 2.69
N SER A 150 17.62 4.20 1.75
CA SER A 150 18.75 5.09 1.98
C SER A 150 18.37 6.53 2.32
N GLY A 151 17.16 6.94 1.93
CA GLY A 151 16.59 8.25 2.26
C GLY A 151 15.92 8.33 3.62
N ILE A 152 15.80 7.20 4.34
CA ILE A 152 15.15 7.11 5.66
C ILE A 152 16.18 7.40 6.76
N GLU A 153 15.88 8.35 7.64
CA GLU A 153 16.61 8.57 8.88
C GLU A 153 16.07 7.66 9.99
N GLN A 154 14.75 7.58 10.09
CA GLN A 154 14.06 6.81 11.11
C GLN A 154 12.72 6.33 10.58
N LEU A 155 12.40 5.08 10.84
CA LEU A 155 11.09 4.49 10.63
C LEU A 155 10.46 4.20 11.98
N GLN A 156 9.21 4.60 12.16
CA GLN A 156 8.41 4.26 13.33
C GLN A 156 7.18 3.45 12.92
N VAL A 157 6.92 2.38 13.64
CA VAL A 157 5.69 1.59 13.50
C VAL A 157 4.94 1.65 14.81
N ILE A 158 3.82 2.37 14.81
CA ILE A 158 2.92 2.52 15.97
C ILE A 158 1.79 1.54 15.75
N SER A 159 1.82 0.41 16.44
CA SER A 159 0.88 -0.69 16.20
C SER A 159 -0.29 -0.75 17.19
N GLY A 160 -0.35 0.19 18.13
CA GLY A 160 -1.38 0.25 19.16
C GLY A 160 -1.84 1.68 19.41
N GLY A 161 -2.43 1.98 20.54
CA GLY A 161 -3.07 3.22 20.95
C GLY A 161 -2.31 4.50 20.62
N PHE A 162 -2.28 4.90 19.34
CA PHE A 162 -1.58 6.10 18.89
C PHE A 162 -2.27 7.40 19.30
N ASN A 163 -1.48 8.47 19.44
CA ASN A 163 -1.88 9.78 19.92
C ASN A 163 -2.97 10.45 19.05
N ALA A 164 -3.64 11.49 19.58
CA ALA A 164 -4.75 12.18 18.90
C ALA A 164 -4.34 12.92 17.62
N GLU A 165 -3.06 13.21 17.44
CA GLU A 165 -2.50 13.80 16.20
C GLU A 165 -2.62 12.90 14.96
N TYR A 166 -2.68 11.58 15.15
CA TYR A 166 -2.84 10.61 14.08
C TYR A 166 -4.30 10.32 13.81
N GLY A 167 -4.72 10.46 12.57
CA GLY A 167 -6.08 10.16 12.10
C GLY A 167 -6.08 9.22 10.92
N GLN A 168 -7.26 8.79 10.49
CA GLN A 168 -7.46 7.92 9.33
C GLN A 168 -6.64 6.63 9.38
N ALA A 169 -6.53 6.02 10.57
CA ALA A 169 -5.89 4.74 10.81
C ALA A 169 -6.70 3.94 11.81
N LEU A 170 -6.86 2.65 11.61
CA LEU A 170 -7.54 1.71 12.53
C LEU A 170 -6.58 0.67 13.09
N SER A 171 -5.61 0.23 12.28
CA SER A 171 -4.72 -0.86 12.65
C SER A 171 -3.34 -0.39 13.11
N GLY A 172 -2.76 0.61 12.47
CA GLY A 172 -1.45 1.15 12.83
C GLY A 172 -1.04 2.36 12.00
N VAL A 173 0.05 2.98 12.43
CA VAL A 173 0.67 4.12 11.76
C VAL A 173 2.12 3.79 11.46
N VAL A 174 2.53 3.99 10.21
CA VAL A 174 3.91 3.90 9.75
C VAL A 174 4.40 5.32 9.49
N GLU A 175 5.30 5.82 10.32
CA GLU A 175 5.88 7.15 10.14
C GLU A 175 7.34 7.06 9.69
N ILE A 176 7.62 7.65 8.55
CA ILE A 176 8.93 7.71 7.91
C ILE A 176 9.48 9.10 8.10
N VAL A 177 10.61 9.21 8.79
CA VAL A 177 11.36 10.46 8.89
C VAL A 177 12.46 10.44 7.85
N THR A 178 12.49 11.44 7.01
CA THR A 178 13.48 11.55 5.93
C THR A 178 14.76 12.23 6.42
N LYS A 179 15.90 11.85 5.81
CA LYS A 179 17.19 12.48 6.08
C LYS A 179 17.19 13.97 5.74
N GLU A 180 17.94 14.76 6.50
CA GLU A 180 18.21 16.18 6.24
C GLU A 180 19.69 16.41 5.93
N GLY A 181 20.00 17.50 5.26
CA GLY A 181 21.37 17.89 4.98
C GLY A 181 22.15 18.30 6.23
N GLY A 182 23.36 17.80 6.37
CA GLY A 182 24.30 18.15 7.43
C GLY A 182 25.07 19.45 7.14
N GLN A 183 26.00 19.79 8.06
CA GLN A 183 26.93 20.91 7.89
C GLN A 183 28.24 20.51 7.16
N SER A 184 28.44 19.21 6.97
CA SER A 184 29.53 18.64 6.15
C SER A 184 28.93 17.93 4.96
N TYR A 185 29.69 17.86 3.88
CA TYR A 185 29.30 17.02 2.76
C TYR A 185 29.41 15.55 3.19
N ASP A 186 28.41 14.79 2.82
CA ASP A 186 28.31 13.36 2.97
C ASP A 186 27.63 12.79 1.73
N GLY A 187 28.18 11.74 1.17
CA GLY A 187 27.62 11.16 -0.03
C GLY A 187 28.10 9.75 -0.27
N GLY A 188 27.31 9.03 -1.04
CA GLY A 188 27.65 7.65 -1.39
C GLY A 188 26.90 7.17 -2.62
N VAL A 189 27.45 6.14 -3.25
CA VAL A 189 26.83 5.42 -4.37
C VAL A 189 26.88 3.94 -4.07
N THR A 190 25.76 3.27 -4.24
CA THR A 190 25.63 1.81 -4.11
C THR A 190 25.18 1.23 -5.45
N VAL A 191 25.91 0.25 -5.94
CA VAL A 191 25.56 -0.51 -7.14
C VAL A 191 25.58 -1.99 -6.79
N TYR A 192 24.57 -2.72 -7.21
CA TYR A 192 24.55 -4.16 -7.12
C TYR A 192 23.80 -4.78 -8.28
N ALA A 193 24.15 -6.02 -8.57
CA ALA A 193 23.51 -6.86 -9.56
C ALA A 193 23.33 -8.26 -8.99
N GLY A 194 22.47 -9.04 -9.59
CA GLY A 194 22.19 -10.38 -9.14
C GLY A 194 21.15 -11.11 -9.96
N ASP A 195 20.79 -12.29 -9.49
CA ASP A 195 19.78 -13.12 -10.12
C ASP A 195 19.20 -14.13 -9.15
N TYR A 196 18.17 -14.85 -9.60
CA TYR A 196 17.54 -15.97 -8.92
C TYR A 196 18.30 -17.26 -9.20
N LEU A 197 18.72 -17.96 -8.16
CA LEU A 197 19.49 -19.19 -8.25
C LEU A 197 18.77 -20.33 -7.52
N SER A 198 18.08 -21.17 -8.26
CA SER A 198 17.35 -22.31 -7.70
C SER A 198 17.64 -23.58 -8.50
N THR A 199 17.48 -24.72 -7.82
CA THR A 199 17.51 -26.04 -8.46
C THR A 199 16.10 -26.55 -8.79
N SER A 200 15.08 -25.72 -8.61
CA SER A 200 13.66 -26.07 -8.80
C SER A 200 13.17 -25.71 -10.21
N ASP A 201 13.88 -26.14 -11.24
CA ASP A 201 13.54 -25.98 -12.66
C ASP A 201 12.26 -26.73 -13.06
N ASP A 202 11.87 -27.73 -12.27
CA ASP A 202 10.59 -28.43 -12.37
C ASP A 202 9.38 -27.52 -12.07
N ILE A 203 9.59 -26.42 -11.32
CA ILE A 203 8.54 -25.46 -10.94
C ILE A 203 8.73 -24.15 -11.68
N PHE A 204 9.91 -23.55 -11.55
CA PHE A 204 10.21 -22.24 -12.10
C PHE A 204 10.82 -22.38 -13.50
N PHE A 205 10.02 -22.06 -14.50
CA PHE A 205 10.44 -22.13 -15.89
C PHE A 205 11.69 -21.27 -16.13
N ASN A 206 12.75 -21.89 -16.67
CA ASN A 206 14.01 -21.25 -17.07
C ASN A 206 14.81 -20.61 -15.91
N ILE A 207 14.65 -21.10 -14.67
CA ILE A 207 15.38 -20.59 -13.50
C ILE A 207 16.87 -21.00 -13.50
N ASP A 208 17.25 -21.97 -14.31
CA ASP A 208 18.62 -22.47 -14.52
C ASP A 208 19.45 -21.58 -15.47
N ASP A 209 18.81 -20.69 -16.24
CA ASP A 209 19.47 -19.70 -17.10
C ASP A 209 19.81 -18.45 -16.29
N VAL A 210 21.01 -18.41 -15.74
CA VAL A 210 21.47 -17.35 -14.85
C VAL A 210 21.86 -16.12 -15.64
N GLU A 211 21.15 -15.02 -15.41
CA GLU A 211 21.42 -13.71 -16.00
C GLU A 211 21.84 -12.71 -14.91
N PRO A 212 23.14 -12.50 -14.68
CA PRO A 212 23.62 -11.65 -13.57
C PRO A 212 23.13 -10.20 -13.60
N SER A 213 22.57 -9.74 -14.71
CA SER A 213 21.92 -8.44 -14.88
C SER A 213 20.41 -8.48 -14.80
N GLY A 214 19.81 -9.64 -14.62
CA GLY A 214 18.35 -9.81 -14.46
C GLY A 214 17.78 -9.08 -13.23
N LEU A 215 18.69 -8.73 -12.31
CA LEU A 215 18.42 -7.80 -11.24
C LEU A 215 19.54 -6.77 -11.17
N PHE A 216 19.20 -5.49 -11.25
CA PHE A 216 20.16 -4.39 -11.20
C PHE A 216 19.65 -3.24 -10.34
N ASN A 217 20.53 -2.67 -9.51
CA ASN A 217 20.26 -1.47 -8.73
C ASN A 217 21.41 -0.50 -8.76
N ILE A 218 21.10 0.75 -8.96
CA ILE A 218 22.01 1.87 -8.70
C ILE A 218 21.30 2.89 -7.83
N GLU A 219 21.96 3.29 -6.76
CA GLU A 219 21.43 4.25 -5.81
C GLU A 219 22.54 5.19 -5.39
N GLY A 220 22.22 6.48 -5.29
CA GLY A 220 23.17 7.49 -4.84
C GLY A 220 22.52 8.51 -3.94
N HIS A 221 23.28 8.98 -2.93
CA HIS A 221 22.84 10.09 -2.08
C HIS A 221 23.96 11.12 -1.94
N LEU A 222 23.54 12.35 -1.73
CA LEU A 222 24.43 13.48 -1.49
C LEU A 222 23.76 14.47 -0.53
N SER A 223 24.48 14.91 0.48
CA SER A 223 24.00 15.90 1.43
C SER A 223 25.09 16.88 1.81
N GLY A 224 24.70 18.03 2.34
CA GLY A 224 25.67 19.04 2.79
C GLY A 224 25.12 20.46 2.78
N PRO A 225 26.00 21.45 3.05
CA PRO A 225 25.66 22.86 2.92
C PRO A 225 25.59 23.29 1.45
N VAL A 226 24.64 24.17 1.13
CA VAL A 226 24.56 24.76 -0.22
C VAL A 226 25.69 25.79 -0.39
N PRO A 227 26.56 25.64 -1.41
CA PRO A 227 27.56 26.65 -1.70
C PRO A 227 26.95 28.05 -1.78
N LEU A 228 27.66 29.09 -1.32
CA LEU A 228 27.23 30.48 -1.23
C LEU A 228 26.32 30.85 -0.04
N PHE A 229 25.59 29.89 0.55
CA PHE A 229 24.67 30.15 1.68
C PHE A 229 25.24 29.69 3.03
N GLY A 230 26.41 29.02 3.01
CA GLY A 230 27.05 28.46 4.20
C GLY A 230 26.13 27.51 4.99
N ASP A 231 26.29 27.52 6.31
CA ASP A 231 25.53 26.61 7.19
C ASP A 231 24.01 26.92 7.30
N LYS A 232 23.57 28.03 6.69
CA LYS A 232 22.17 28.44 6.74
C LYS A 232 21.26 27.58 5.85
N VAL A 233 21.78 27.13 4.70
CA VAL A 233 21.04 26.32 3.76
C VAL A 233 21.75 24.99 3.58
N THR A 234 21.04 23.90 3.88
CA THR A 234 21.54 22.55 3.70
C THR A 234 20.59 21.75 2.79
N PHE A 235 21.14 20.78 2.09
CA PHE A 235 20.37 19.92 1.21
C PHE A 235 20.66 18.45 1.46
N PHE A 236 19.68 17.62 1.16
CA PHE A 236 19.79 16.17 1.00
C PHE A 236 19.15 15.80 -0.34
N ALA A 237 19.80 14.95 -1.12
CA ALA A 237 19.27 14.39 -2.36
C ALA A 237 19.59 12.90 -2.41
N ASN A 238 18.65 12.11 -2.88
CA ASN A 238 18.79 10.67 -3.11
C ASN A 238 18.11 10.31 -4.43
N ALA A 239 18.73 9.38 -5.17
CA ALA A 239 18.16 8.81 -6.38
C ALA A 239 18.43 7.31 -6.40
N ARG A 240 17.41 6.51 -6.71
CA ARG A 240 17.50 5.05 -6.88
C ARG A 240 16.84 4.64 -8.18
N TYR A 241 17.53 3.84 -8.96
CA TYR A 241 16.97 3.07 -10.06
C TYR A 241 17.13 1.58 -9.77
N PHE A 242 16.03 0.85 -9.85
CA PHE A 242 15.95 -0.58 -9.60
C PHE A 242 15.24 -1.26 -10.76
N ASP A 243 15.83 -2.32 -11.31
CA ASP A 243 15.29 -3.14 -12.39
C ASP A 243 15.40 -4.60 -11.97
N ASN A 244 14.30 -5.35 -12.04
CA ASN A 244 14.22 -6.75 -11.67
C ASN A 244 13.29 -7.47 -12.65
N ASP A 245 13.80 -8.42 -13.37
CA ASP A 245 13.02 -9.24 -14.30
C ASP A 245 12.07 -10.20 -13.57
N GLY A 246 12.34 -10.49 -12.29
CA GLY A 246 11.56 -11.43 -11.50
C GLY A 246 11.95 -12.89 -11.79
N TRP A 247 11.18 -13.80 -11.19
CA TRP A 247 11.46 -15.26 -11.27
C TRP A 247 10.37 -16.04 -12.00
N LEU A 248 9.28 -15.40 -12.40
CA LEU A 248 8.17 -16.01 -13.11
C LEU A 248 8.23 -15.61 -14.57
N SER A 249 8.46 -16.60 -15.43
CA SER A 249 8.67 -16.40 -16.85
C SER A 249 7.65 -17.14 -17.68
N GLY A 250 7.32 -16.56 -18.82
CA GLY A 250 6.56 -17.19 -19.89
C GLY A 250 7.43 -17.54 -21.07
N GLU A 251 6.85 -18.27 -21.97
CA GLU A 251 7.44 -18.69 -23.23
C GLU A 251 6.68 -18.01 -24.38
N ARG A 252 7.35 -17.20 -25.20
CA ARG A 252 6.76 -16.56 -26.37
C ARG A 252 6.53 -17.61 -27.45
N ARG A 253 5.55 -18.48 -27.23
CA ARG A 253 5.15 -19.53 -28.15
C ARG A 253 4.10 -19.03 -29.12
N PHE A 254 3.22 -18.17 -28.64
CA PHE A 254 2.18 -17.50 -29.41
C PHE A 254 2.34 -15.99 -29.34
N SER A 255 1.87 -15.31 -30.35
CA SER A 255 1.67 -13.87 -30.40
C SER A 255 0.18 -13.55 -30.13
N PRO A 256 -0.17 -12.33 -29.74
CA PRO A 256 -1.56 -11.92 -29.61
C PRO A 256 -2.42 -12.15 -30.84
N ASP A 257 -1.84 -12.06 -32.04
CA ASP A 257 -2.53 -12.24 -33.31
C ASP A 257 -2.83 -13.70 -33.67
N ASP A 258 -2.19 -14.64 -32.99
CA ASP A 258 -2.45 -16.05 -33.18
C ASP A 258 -3.84 -16.43 -32.65
N SER A 259 -4.34 -17.56 -33.12
CA SER A 259 -5.62 -18.10 -32.68
C SER A 259 -5.62 -19.61 -32.73
N SER A 260 -6.52 -20.23 -32.02
CA SER A 260 -6.70 -21.68 -32.05
C SER A 260 -8.17 -22.05 -32.01
N ASN A 261 -8.50 -23.15 -32.62
CA ASN A 261 -9.80 -23.78 -32.53
C ASN A 261 -9.65 -25.18 -31.91
N PHE A 262 -10.12 -25.32 -30.67
CA PHE A 262 -10.15 -26.55 -29.91
C PHE A 262 -11.61 -26.96 -29.66
N ASP A 263 -12.38 -27.24 -30.70
CA ASP A 263 -13.74 -27.68 -30.58
C ASP A 263 -13.82 -29.02 -29.85
N ALA A 264 -14.56 -29.08 -28.76
CA ALA A 264 -14.74 -30.28 -27.95
C ALA A 264 -15.55 -31.36 -28.67
N SER A 265 -16.30 -31.03 -29.72
CA SER A 265 -17.15 -31.94 -30.46
C SER A 265 -16.42 -32.77 -31.51
N ASP A 266 -15.30 -32.27 -32.01
CA ASP A 266 -14.52 -32.98 -33.05
C ASP A 266 -13.02 -32.69 -32.93
N ASP A 267 -12.31 -33.66 -32.37
CA ASP A 267 -10.85 -33.59 -32.17
C ASP A 267 -10.05 -33.54 -33.49
N ASN A 268 -10.61 -33.98 -34.60
CA ASN A 268 -9.93 -33.99 -35.90
C ASN A 268 -9.90 -32.59 -36.53
N ASN A 269 -10.76 -31.68 -36.06
CA ASN A 269 -10.84 -30.29 -36.54
C ASN A 269 -10.07 -29.33 -35.66
N TRP A 270 -9.29 -29.81 -34.67
CA TRP A 270 -8.43 -28.95 -33.89
C TRP A 270 -7.33 -28.34 -34.76
N SER A 271 -7.26 -27.02 -34.76
CA SER A 271 -6.31 -26.27 -35.58
C SER A 271 -5.69 -25.09 -34.80
N ILE A 272 -4.54 -24.71 -35.17
CA ILE A 272 -3.77 -23.59 -34.64
C ILE A 272 -3.34 -22.74 -35.84
N THR A 273 -3.60 -21.45 -35.76
CA THR A 273 -3.08 -20.45 -36.67
C THR A 273 -1.91 -19.76 -35.99
N ASP A 274 -0.71 -20.03 -36.43
CA ASP A 274 0.54 -19.45 -35.92
C ASP A 274 1.14 -18.55 -37.00
N ILE A 275 1.03 -17.24 -36.82
CA ILE A 275 1.52 -16.22 -37.76
C ILE A 275 3.05 -16.25 -37.92
N THR A 276 3.75 -16.73 -36.89
CA THR A 276 5.23 -16.81 -36.94
C THR A 276 5.75 -17.82 -37.94
N LEU A 277 4.89 -18.72 -38.44
CA LEU A 277 5.23 -19.73 -39.43
C LEU A 277 5.17 -19.22 -40.87
N GLY A 278 4.80 -17.98 -41.10
CA GLY A 278 4.56 -17.39 -42.41
C GLY A 278 3.31 -17.96 -43.08
N ASP A 279 2.55 -17.06 -43.75
CA ASP A 279 1.33 -17.37 -44.50
C ASP A 279 0.23 -18.15 -43.70
N SER A 280 -0.22 -17.62 -42.58
CA SER A 280 -1.46 -18.04 -41.90
C SER A 280 -1.74 -19.57 -41.96
N ALA A 281 -0.70 -20.38 -41.78
CA ALA A 281 -0.81 -21.82 -41.94
C ALA A 281 -1.68 -22.40 -40.82
N ILE A 282 -2.84 -22.93 -41.18
CA ILE A 282 -3.67 -23.73 -40.27
C ILE A 282 -3.00 -25.10 -40.12
N ILE A 283 -2.45 -25.39 -38.95
CA ILE A 283 -1.76 -26.64 -38.68
C ILE A 283 -2.61 -27.46 -37.71
N GLY A 284 -2.78 -28.75 -38.02
CA GLY A 284 -3.42 -29.65 -37.05
C GLY A 284 -2.58 -29.79 -35.79
N LEU A 285 -3.27 -29.98 -34.64
CA LEU A 285 -2.65 -30.02 -33.28
C LEU A 285 -1.42 -30.93 -33.20
N GLN A 286 -1.47 -32.13 -33.74
CA GLN A 286 -0.34 -33.09 -33.68
C GLN A 286 0.89 -32.58 -34.44
N ASN A 287 0.69 -32.03 -35.61
CA ASN A 287 1.79 -31.44 -36.39
C ASN A 287 2.38 -30.21 -35.68
N TYR A 288 1.54 -29.40 -35.04
CA TYR A 288 2.00 -28.26 -34.22
C TYR A 288 2.84 -28.74 -33.02
N LEU A 289 2.37 -29.72 -32.26
CA LEU A 289 3.10 -30.26 -31.10
C LEU A 289 4.46 -30.85 -31.50
N ASP A 290 4.55 -31.52 -32.66
CA ASP A 290 5.82 -32.05 -33.16
C ASP A 290 6.75 -30.94 -33.63
N TYR A 291 6.22 -29.89 -34.24
CA TYR A 291 6.96 -28.70 -34.63
C TYR A 291 7.46 -27.95 -33.38
N ALA A 292 6.60 -27.71 -32.38
CA ALA A 292 6.92 -26.99 -31.15
C ALA A 292 8.07 -27.65 -30.35
N LYS A 293 8.20 -28.99 -30.41
CA LYS A 293 9.29 -29.74 -29.76
C LYS A 293 10.68 -29.44 -30.39
N THR A 294 10.72 -29.01 -31.63
CA THR A 294 11.96 -28.74 -32.36
C THR A 294 12.41 -27.29 -32.28
N ARG A 295 11.59 -26.40 -31.73
CA ARG A 295 11.83 -24.95 -31.67
C ARG A 295 12.23 -24.50 -30.29
N LYS A 296 13.16 -23.58 -30.19
CA LYS A 296 13.47 -22.83 -28.97
C LYS A 296 12.73 -21.50 -29.05
N TYR A 297 11.91 -21.25 -28.04
CA TYR A 297 11.14 -20.02 -27.91
C TYR A 297 11.83 -19.04 -26.96
N ASP A 298 11.56 -17.75 -27.14
CA ASP A 298 12.10 -16.73 -26.27
C ASP A 298 11.44 -16.77 -24.89
N ARG A 299 12.24 -16.59 -23.87
CA ARG A 299 11.78 -16.35 -22.50
C ARG A 299 11.29 -14.91 -22.36
N VAL A 300 10.18 -14.69 -21.66
CA VAL A 300 9.66 -13.38 -21.34
C VAL A 300 9.39 -13.29 -19.85
N PRO A 301 10.01 -12.32 -19.12
CA PRO A 301 9.69 -12.03 -17.74
C PRO A 301 8.22 -11.59 -17.57
N MET A 302 7.50 -12.24 -16.64
CA MET A 302 6.07 -11.99 -16.44
C MET A 302 5.74 -11.35 -15.08
N ASN A 303 6.72 -11.22 -14.15
CA ASN A 303 6.59 -10.49 -12.89
C ASN A 303 7.72 -9.46 -12.70
N SER A 304 8.10 -8.81 -13.78
CA SER A 304 9.16 -7.80 -13.79
C SER A 304 8.73 -6.51 -13.10
N THR A 305 9.70 -5.80 -12.52
CA THR A 305 9.48 -4.52 -11.84
C THR A 305 10.63 -3.56 -12.12
N LYS A 306 10.31 -2.35 -12.57
CA LYS A 306 11.25 -1.23 -12.72
C LYS A 306 10.81 -0.08 -11.85
N LYS A 307 11.73 0.47 -11.07
CA LYS A 307 11.45 1.56 -10.13
C LYS A 307 12.47 2.67 -10.28
N LEU A 308 11.98 3.91 -10.37
CA LEU A 308 12.78 5.13 -10.21
C LEU A 308 12.25 5.88 -9.00
N SER A 309 13.09 6.12 -8.00
CA SER A 309 12.75 6.89 -6.82
C SER A 309 13.72 8.06 -6.67
N LEU A 310 13.18 9.27 -6.56
CA LEU A 310 13.95 10.49 -6.32
C LEU A 310 13.45 11.16 -5.04
N GLN A 311 14.37 11.55 -4.20
CA GLN A 311 14.07 12.27 -2.96
C GLN A 311 14.97 13.47 -2.82
N GLY A 312 14.41 14.60 -2.43
CA GLY A 312 15.14 15.82 -2.14
C GLY A 312 14.59 16.53 -0.92
N LYS A 313 15.45 17.13 -0.11
CA LYS A 313 15.07 18.01 1.01
C LYS A 313 16.01 19.18 1.10
N LEU A 314 15.47 20.38 1.01
CA LEU A 314 16.21 21.65 1.20
C LEU A 314 15.77 22.26 2.52
N THR A 315 16.71 22.60 3.38
CA THR A 315 16.46 23.20 4.69
C THR A 315 17.15 24.55 4.79
N TYR A 316 16.38 25.59 5.10
CA TYR A 316 16.86 26.96 5.29
C TYR A 316 16.59 27.42 6.74
N ARG A 317 17.64 27.68 7.48
CA ARG A 317 17.58 28.29 8.82
C ARG A 317 17.60 29.79 8.68
N LEU A 318 16.40 30.40 8.61
CA LEU A 318 16.25 31.85 8.48
C LEU A 318 16.84 32.57 9.69
N THR A 319 16.48 32.09 10.89
CA THR A 319 16.98 32.53 12.18
C THR A 319 17.26 31.34 13.08
N PRO A 320 17.87 31.47 14.25
CA PRO A 320 18.00 30.36 15.20
C PRO A 320 16.65 29.73 15.62
N THR A 321 15.55 30.50 15.53
CA THR A 321 14.20 30.08 15.95
C THR A 321 13.30 29.76 14.79
N VAL A 322 13.66 30.09 13.53
CA VAL A 322 12.82 29.86 12.34
C VAL A 322 13.55 29.00 11.33
N LYS A 323 12.98 27.82 11.08
CA LYS A 323 13.41 26.86 10.06
C LYS A 323 12.34 26.70 8.98
N PHE A 324 12.74 26.84 7.72
CA PHE A 324 11.91 26.51 6.57
C PHE A 324 12.54 25.35 5.82
N SER A 325 11.76 24.34 5.46
CA SER A 325 12.23 23.23 4.65
C SER A 325 11.23 22.89 3.55
N VAL A 326 11.74 22.38 2.45
CA VAL A 326 10.94 21.85 1.34
C VAL A 326 11.45 20.44 1.04
N GLY A 327 10.58 19.46 1.25
CA GLY A 327 10.79 18.08 0.85
C GLY A 327 10.11 17.80 -0.48
N ALA A 328 10.69 16.90 -1.28
CA ALA A 328 10.07 16.37 -2.50
C ALA A 328 10.38 14.89 -2.62
N LEU A 329 9.37 14.10 -2.97
CA LEU A 329 9.45 12.68 -3.28
C LEU A 329 8.83 12.46 -4.66
N LEU A 330 9.50 11.69 -5.50
CA LEU A 330 9.00 11.25 -6.79
C LEU A 330 9.26 9.75 -6.91
N SER A 331 8.25 9.00 -7.33
CA SER A 331 8.40 7.58 -7.68
C SER A 331 7.73 7.31 -9.02
N ASP A 332 8.37 6.46 -9.80
CA ASP A 332 7.86 5.92 -11.06
C ASP A 332 8.09 4.42 -11.04
N VAL A 333 7.03 3.64 -11.12
CA VAL A 333 7.05 2.17 -11.03
C VAL A 333 6.31 1.59 -12.23
N ASP A 334 6.99 0.75 -12.98
CA ASP A 334 6.46 -0.07 -14.08
C ASP A 334 6.60 -1.53 -13.68
N PHE A 335 5.49 -2.28 -13.65
CA PHE A 335 5.52 -3.67 -13.21
C PHE A 335 4.49 -4.53 -13.94
N ARG A 336 4.73 -5.83 -13.90
CA ARG A 336 3.80 -6.86 -14.36
C ARG A 336 3.46 -7.80 -13.23
N GLU A 337 2.23 -8.29 -13.22
CA GLU A 337 1.79 -9.37 -12.35
C GLU A 337 1.62 -10.64 -13.16
N TYR A 338 2.15 -11.75 -12.64
CA TYR A 338 2.13 -13.03 -13.33
C TYR A 338 0.71 -13.56 -13.52
N ASP A 339 0.33 -13.78 -14.76
CA ASP A 339 -0.89 -14.50 -15.11
C ASP A 339 -0.53 -15.85 -15.75
N HIS A 340 -0.79 -16.93 -15.02
CA HIS A 340 -0.46 -18.29 -15.47
C HIS A 340 -1.15 -18.68 -16.77
N SER A 341 -2.33 -18.14 -17.06
CA SER A 341 -3.08 -18.42 -18.28
C SER A 341 -2.38 -17.90 -19.53
N PHE A 342 -1.58 -16.85 -19.41
CA PHE A 342 -0.80 -16.24 -20.48
C PHE A 342 0.64 -16.77 -20.60
N LYS A 343 0.99 -17.84 -19.89
CA LYS A 343 2.35 -18.40 -19.91
C LYS A 343 2.91 -18.62 -21.33
N LEU A 344 2.08 -18.97 -22.31
CA LEU A 344 2.49 -19.21 -23.70
C LEU A 344 2.25 -18.01 -24.64
N ASN A 345 1.59 -16.96 -24.18
CA ASN A 345 1.35 -15.70 -24.88
C ASN A 345 1.61 -14.49 -23.95
N PRO A 346 2.84 -14.33 -23.44
CA PRO A 346 3.14 -13.29 -22.44
C PRO A 346 3.03 -11.86 -22.97
N ASP A 347 3.04 -11.65 -24.29
CA ASP A 347 2.90 -10.33 -24.90
C ASP A 347 1.44 -9.83 -24.92
N GLY A 348 0.47 -10.71 -24.64
CA GLY A 348 -0.94 -10.33 -24.48
C GLY A 348 -1.33 -9.80 -23.11
N MET A 349 -0.39 -9.72 -22.15
CA MET A 349 -0.65 -9.29 -20.76
C MET A 349 -0.52 -7.80 -20.57
N ILE A 350 -1.42 -7.21 -19.78
CA ILE A 350 -1.34 -5.81 -19.37
C ILE A 350 -0.09 -5.50 -18.55
N ARG A 351 0.28 -4.22 -18.56
CA ARG A 351 1.32 -3.62 -17.73
C ARG A 351 0.67 -2.64 -16.76
N LYS A 352 1.28 -2.47 -15.60
CA LYS A 352 0.82 -1.58 -14.55
C LYS A 352 1.86 -0.51 -14.28
N PHE A 353 1.40 0.74 -14.16
CA PHE A 353 2.26 1.90 -13.95
C PHE A 353 1.77 2.68 -12.75
N ARG A 354 2.65 3.03 -11.83
CA ARG A 354 2.36 3.87 -10.66
C ARG A 354 3.33 5.05 -10.62
N ASN A 355 2.79 6.26 -10.69
CA ASN A 355 3.57 7.48 -10.63
C ASN A 355 3.13 8.30 -9.40
N GLY A 356 4.07 8.63 -8.54
CA GLY A 356 3.83 9.39 -7.32
C GLY A 356 4.71 10.64 -7.26
N LEU A 357 4.13 11.77 -6.89
CA LEU A 357 4.86 13.00 -6.58
C LEU A 357 4.29 13.63 -5.32
N THR A 358 5.15 13.91 -4.34
CA THR A 358 4.79 14.69 -3.16
C THR A 358 5.78 15.82 -2.96
N VAL A 359 5.27 17.03 -2.73
CA VAL A 359 6.07 18.21 -2.38
C VAL A 359 5.54 18.80 -1.09
N THR A 360 6.43 18.99 -0.10
CA THR A 360 6.05 19.35 1.27
C THR A 360 6.88 20.54 1.78
N PRO A 361 6.43 21.78 1.64
CA PRO A 361 6.98 22.93 2.37
C PRO A 361 6.53 22.90 3.84
N VAL A 362 7.49 23.09 4.73
CA VAL A 362 7.30 23.10 6.20
C VAL A 362 7.98 24.32 6.80
N LEU A 363 7.23 25.10 7.58
CA LEU A 363 7.74 26.18 8.43
C LEU A 363 7.65 25.76 9.88
N THR A 364 8.77 25.79 10.58
CA THR A 364 8.86 25.57 12.02
C THR A 364 9.35 26.83 12.69
N HIS A 365 8.63 27.31 13.71
CA HIS A 365 9.01 28.51 14.45
C HIS A 365 8.91 28.28 15.95
N ALA A 366 10.03 28.37 16.64
CA ALA A 366 10.08 28.40 18.11
C ALA A 366 9.73 29.79 18.61
N LEU A 367 8.58 29.96 19.24
CA LEU A 367 8.11 31.20 19.84
C LEU A 367 8.83 31.50 21.15
N SER A 368 9.17 30.44 21.88
CA SER A 368 9.92 30.49 23.14
C SER A 368 10.74 29.22 23.33
N ALA A 369 11.47 29.08 24.40
CA ALA A 369 12.15 27.83 24.74
C ALA A 369 11.18 26.67 24.99
N SER A 370 9.93 26.97 25.35
CA SER A 370 8.90 25.97 25.71
C SER A 370 7.75 25.86 24.70
N THR A 371 7.71 26.67 23.65
CA THR A 371 6.60 26.69 22.69
C THR A 371 7.08 26.85 21.27
N PHE A 372 6.61 25.98 20.39
CA PHE A 372 6.82 26.12 18.95
C PHE A 372 5.57 25.74 18.17
N TYR A 373 5.52 26.17 16.90
CA TYR A 373 4.51 25.69 15.97
C TYR A 373 5.16 25.21 14.66
N THR A 374 4.45 24.33 13.98
CA THR A 374 4.78 23.90 12.64
C THR A 374 3.59 24.18 11.71
N LEU A 375 3.89 24.74 10.54
CA LEU A 375 2.94 24.89 9.45
C LEU A 375 3.43 24.07 8.29
N LYS A 376 2.63 23.09 7.87
CA LYS A 376 2.96 22.17 6.78
C LYS A 376 1.94 22.32 5.67
N PHE A 377 2.41 22.34 4.44
CA PHE A 377 1.57 22.17 3.26
C PHE A 377 2.08 20.97 2.49
N ALA A 378 1.19 20.28 1.81
CA ALA A 378 1.59 19.22 0.91
C ALA A 378 0.73 19.23 -0.36
N PHE A 379 1.40 19.02 -1.47
CA PHE A 379 0.81 18.68 -2.75
C PHE A 379 1.23 17.25 -3.07
N THR A 380 0.26 16.34 -3.15
CA THR A 380 0.52 14.96 -3.56
C THR A 380 -0.30 14.65 -4.81
N LYS A 381 0.37 14.12 -5.81
CA LYS A 381 -0.26 13.61 -7.02
C LYS A 381 0.15 12.15 -7.21
N PHE A 382 -0.83 11.27 -7.29
CA PHE A 382 -0.64 9.85 -7.54
C PHE A 382 -1.45 9.46 -8.76
N ARG A 383 -0.85 8.70 -9.67
CA ARG A 383 -1.51 8.14 -10.86
C ARG A 383 -1.20 6.67 -10.99
N SER A 384 -2.22 5.86 -11.18
CA SER A 384 -2.14 4.45 -11.49
C SER A 384 -2.77 4.21 -12.85
N LYS A 385 -2.04 3.53 -13.74
CA LYS A 385 -2.52 3.14 -15.05
C LYS A 385 -2.33 1.65 -15.25
N GLU A 386 -3.30 1.02 -15.90
CA GLU A 386 -3.22 -0.38 -16.29
C GLU A 386 -3.70 -0.52 -17.73
N PHE A 387 -2.85 -1.00 -18.63
CA PHE A 387 -3.16 -1.21 -20.03
C PHE A 387 -2.10 -2.11 -20.69
N LEU A 388 -2.45 -2.69 -21.81
CA LEU A 388 -1.47 -3.35 -22.68
C LEU A 388 -0.79 -2.33 -23.58
N PHE A 389 -1.57 -1.49 -24.27
CA PHE A 389 -1.10 -0.37 -25.08
C PHE A 389 -1.73 0.92 -24.56
N GLU A 390 -0.94 2.02 -24.51
CA GLU A 390 -1.43 3.30 -23.95
C GLU A 390 -2.54 3.93 -24.80
N ASP A 391 -2.49 3.74 -26.12
CA ASP A 391 -3.58 4.13 -27.01
C ASP A 391 -4.63 3.03 -27.07
N PRO A 392 -5.87 3.25 -26.59
CA PRO A 392 -6.92 2.24 -26.64
C PRO A 392 -7.37 1.88 -28.07
N PHE A 393 -7.02 2.71 -29.06
CA PHE A 393 -7.26 2.44 -30.48
C PHE A 393 -6.06 1.78 -31.19
N ASP A 394 -5.05 1.35 -30.43
CA ASP A 394 -3.88 0.68 -30.99
C ASP A 394 -4.31 -0.55 -31.80
N PRO A 395 -3.94 -0.64 -33.09
CA PRO A 395 -4.37 -1.76 -33.96
C PRO A 395 -3.82 -3.11 -33.55
N ARG A 396 -2.90 -3.17 -32.60
CA ARG A 396 -2.40 -4.43 -32.04
C ARG A 396 -3.33 -5.05 -31.01
N TYR A 397 -4.37 -4.33 -30.54
CA TYR A 397 -5.45 -4.98 -29.81
C TYR A 397 -6.19 -5.95 -30.72
N VAL A 398 -6.47 -7.11 -30.20
CA VAL A 398 -7.16 -8.17 -30.95
C VAL A 398 -8.40 -8.62 -30.23
N ASP A 399 -9.29 -9.29 -30.96
CA ASP A 399 -10.53 -9.82 -30.40
C ASP A 399 -10.24 -10.68 -29.16
N PRO A 400 -10.86 -10.37 -27.99
CA PRO A 400 -10.70 -11.14 -26.78
C PRO A 400 -11.04 -12.62 -26.95
N PHE A 401 -11.91 -12.98 -27.88
CA PHE A 401 -12.24 -14.37 -28.20
C PHE A 401 -11.06 -15.17 -28.80
N ARG A 402 -10.04 -14.52 -29.32
CA ARG A 402 -8.83 -15.19 -29.82
C ARG A 402 -7.98 -15.82 -28.71
N LYS A 403 -8.19 -15.46 -27.46
CA LYS A 403 -7.45 -16.04 -26.34
C LYS A 403 -7.40 -17.56 -26.36
N GLY A 404 -8.43 -18.22 -26.95
CA GLY A 404 -8.51 -19.69 -27.00
C GLY A 404 -8.49 -20.35 -25.62
N GLY A 405 -7.85 -19.71 -24.66
CA GLY A 405 -7.66 -20.11 -23.28
C GLY A 405 -8.87 -19.89 -22.35
N GLY A 406 -10.02 -19.48 -22.88
CA GLY A 406 -11.27 -19.48 -22.11
C GLY A 406 -11.85 -20.87 -21.91
N LYS A 407 -11.21 -21.90 -22.48
CA LYS A 407 -11.59 -23.29 -22.34
C LYS A 407 -10.89 -23.91 -21.13
N ALA A 408 -11.57 -24.86 -20.50
CA ALA A 408 -11.10 -25.43 -19.25
C ALA A 408 -9.65 -25.97 -19.36
N ASN A 409 -8.81 -25.54 -18.44
CA ASN A 409 -7.42 -25.99 -18.27
C ASN A 409 -6.47 -25.73 -19.45
N ALA A 410 -6.74 -24.73 -20.31
CA ALA A 410 -5.88 -24.37 -21.44
C ALA A 410 -5.18 -23.02 -21.21
N PHE A 411 -3.94 -22.90 -21.69
CA PHE A 411 -3.24 -21.62 -21.79
C PHE A 411 -3.74 -20.81 -22.98
N ALA A 412 -3.57 -19.49 -22.90
CA ALA A 412 -3.88 -18.59 -23.98
C ALA A 412 -2.96 -18.84 -25.19
N THR A 413 -3.57 -19.03 -26.35
CA THR A 413 -2.90 -19.27 -27.63
C THR A 413 -3.04 -18.10 -28.59
N GLY A 414 -3.24 -16.92 -28.06
CA GLY A 414 -3.45 -15.65 -28.76
C GLY A 414 -4.28 -14.71 -27.88
N GLY A 415 -4.70 -13.60 -28.44
CA GLY A 415 -5.55 -12.61 -27.79
C GLY A 415 -4.79 -11.67 -26.84
N THR A 416 -5.45 -10.60 -26.46
CA THR A 416 -4.95 -9.55 -25.55
C THR A 416 -5.83 -9.44 -24.33
N GLN A 417 -5.26 -8.99 -23.22
CA GLN A 417 -6.03 -8.41 -22.11
C GLN A 417 -6.42 -6.98 -22.51
N ASN A 418 -7.71 -6.70 -22.52
CA ASN A 418 -8.26 -5.47 -23.09
C ASN A 418 -8.70 -4.46 -22.01
N SER A 419 -8.49 -4.75 -20.76
CA SER A 419 -8.77 -3.82 -19.65
C SER A 419 -7.87 -2.58 -19.75
N HIS A 420 -8.45 -1.41 -19.54
CA HIS A 420 -7.78 -0.13 -19.55
C HIS A 420 -8.24 0.71 -18.36
N THR A 421 -7.31 1.06 -17.48
CA THR A 421 -7.59 1.85 -16.28
C THR A 421 -6.64 3.04 -16.21
N ASP A 422 -7.16 4.22 -15.91
CA ASP A 422 -6.42 5.43 -15.60
C ASP A 422 -7.04 6.11 -14.38
N ARG A 423 -6.29 6.14 -13.30
CA ARG A 423 -6.71 6.74 -12.04
C ARG A 423 -5.70 7.78 -11.59
N GLU A 424 -6.17 8.99 -11.33
CA GLU A 424 -5.35 10.08 -10.82
C GLU A 424 -5.98 10.65 -9.55
N THR A 425 -5.21 10.68 -8.46
CA THR A 425 -5.61 11.31 -7.20
C THR A 425 -4.67 12.47 -6.90
N THR A 426 -5.21 13.67 -6.79
CA THR A 426 -4.49 14.87 -6.33
C THR A 426 -4.97 15.24 -4.94
N THR A 427 -4.03 15.41 -4.00
CA THR A 427 -4.31 15.82 -2.62
C THR A 427 -3.61 17.12 -2.29
N LEU A 428 -4.37 18.11 -1.86
CA LEU A 428 -3.87 19.33 -1.23
C LEU A 428 -4.09 19.24 0.26
N LEU A 429 -3.03 19.36 1.05
CA LEU A 429 -3.05 19.28 2.50
C LEU A 429 -2.46 20.54 3.12
N GLY A 430 -3.13 21.06 4.16
CA GLY A 430 -2.62 22.07 5.05
C GLY A 430 -2.73 21.58 6.49
N LYS A 431 -1.63 21.60 7.25
CA LYS A 431 -1.59 21.19 8.66
C LYS A 431 -0.89 22.23 9.51
N PHE A 432 -1.46 22.54 10.66
CA PHE A 432 -0.94 23.48 11.65
C PHE A 432 -0.92 22.79 13.01
N ASP A 433 0.25 22.65 13.60
CA ASP A 433 0.46 22.04 14.91
C ASP A 433 1.17 23.02 15.84
N VAL A 434 0.71 23.12 17.09
CA VAL A 434 1.35 23.88 18.17
C VAL A 434 1.69 22.94 19.31
N THR A 435 2.91 22.96 19.77
CA THR A 435 3.37 22.22 20.95
C THR A 435 3.90 23.21 21.99
N SER A 436 3.42 23.09 23.21
CA SER A 436 3.82 23.94 24.32
C SER A 436 4.01 23.14 25.61
N GLN A 437 5.19 23.22 26.18
CA GLN A 437 5.46 22.80 27.56
C GLN A 437 4.95 23.91 28.48
N ILE A 438 3.76 23.76 29.02
CA ILE A 438 3.11 24.78 29.87
C ILE A 438 3.81 24.91 31.19
N ASP A 439 4.15 23.78 31.81
CA ASP A 439 4.91 23.67 33.03
C ASP A 439 5.76 22.38 33.03
N LYS A 440 6.37 22.02 34.17
CA LYS A 440 7.23 20.79 34.25
C LYS A 440 6.42 19.51 34.06
N THR A 441 5.11 19.57 34.17
CA THR A 441 4.21 18.41 34.18
C THR A 441 3.43 18.29 32.87
N ASN A 442 2.99 19.41 32.30
CA ASN A 442 2.03 19.41 31.19
C ASN A 442 2.67 19.88 29.87
N GLN A 443 2.56 19.03 28.85
CA GLN A 443 2.88 19.37 27.49
C GLN A 443 1.63 19.26 26.62
N ILE A 444 1.12 20.40 26.19
CA ILE A 444 -0.08 20.47 25.35
C ILE A 444 0.32 20.51 23.87
N LYS A 445 -0.36 19.70 23.06
CA LYS A 445 -0.26 19.71 21.59
C LYS A 445 -1.66 19.94 21.00
N LEU A 446 -1.76 20.90 20.10
CA LEU A 446 -2.98 21.27 19.39
C LEU A 446 -2.70 21.20 17.89
N GLY A 447 -3.66 20.74 17.10
CA GLY A 447 -3.48 20.73 15.66
C GLY A 447 -4.77 20.85 14.89
N LEU A 448 -4.62 21.40 13.67
CA LEU A 448 -5.66 21.52 12.65
C LEU A 448 -5.13 20.92 11.35
N GLU A 449 -5.95 20.17 10.65
CA GLU A 449 -5.60 19.60 9.35
C GLU A 449 -6.78 19.76 8.39
N PHE A 450 -6.48 20.21 7.18
CA PHE A 450 -7.43 20.33 6.08
C PHE A 450 -6.87 19.58 4.87
N LYS A 451 -7.72 18.75 4.24
CA LYS A 451 -7.41 18.05 2.98
C LYS A 451 -8.50 18.29 1.96
N ARG A 452 -8.08 18.56 0.74
CA ARG A 452 -8.94 18.56 -0.43
C ARG A 452 -8.38 17.59 -1.45
N PHE A 453 -9.23 16.72 -1.92
CA PHE A 453 -8.89 15.73 -2.94
C PHE A 453 -9.51 16.11 -4.28
N GLU A 454 -8.89 15.64 -5.34
CA GLU A 454 -9.48 15.51 -6.67
C GLU A 454 -9.14 14.13 -7.19
N LEU A 455 -10.17 13.32 -7.40
CA LEU A 455 -10.07 11.95 -7.87
C LEU A 455 -10.66 11.88 -9.27
N LYS A 456 -9.81 11.60 -10.25
CA LYS A 456 -10.19 11.27 -11.63
C LYS A 456 -10.01 9.79 -11.84
N PHE A 457 -11.00 9.15 -12.37
CA PHE A 457 -11.01 7.71 -12.63
C PHE A 457 -11.65 7.45 -13.97
N GLU A 458 -11.02 6.60 -14.76
CA GLU A 458 -11.59 6.06 -15.99
C GLU A 458 -11.16 4.61 -16.13
N GLU A 459 -12.13 3.73 -16.35
CA GLU A 459 -11.92 2.30 -16.54
C GLU A 459 -12.87 1.81 -17.61
N PHE A 460 -12.37 1.06 -18.57
CA PHE A 460 -13.16 0.42 -19.60
C PHE A 460 -12.45 -0.83 -20.14
N GLU A 461 -13.20 -1.65 -20.85
CA GLU A 461 -12.64 -2.75 -21.63
C GLU A 461 -12.68 -2.38 -23.12
N VAL A 462 -11.54 -2.46 -23.80
CA VAL A 462 -11.47 -2.24 -25.25
C VAL A 462 -12.29 -3.33 -25.97
N VAL A 463 -13.29 -2.91 -26.72
CA VAL A 463 -14.25 -3.76 -27.41
C VAL A 463 -14.10 -3.67 -28.93
N ALA A 464 -14.79 -4.55 -29.66
CA ALA A 464 -14.88 -4.45 -31.12
C ALA A 464 -15.74 -3.24 -31.53
N ALA A 465 -15.28 -2.46 -32.49
CA ALA A 465 -16.07 -1.44 -33.11
C ALA A 465 -17.28 -2.04 -33.84
N GLN A 466 -18.39 -1.31 -33.83
CA GLN A 466 -19.62 -1.71 -34.50
C GLN A 466 -19.96 -0.71 -35.62
N ASP A 467 -20.61 -1.21 -36.68
CA ASP A 467 -21.14 -0.39 -37.76
C ASP A 467 -22.43 0.35 -37.32
N GLU A 468 -23.01 1.16 -38.22
CA GLU A 468 -24.24 1.90 -37.96
C GLU A 468 -25.46 0.99 -37.66
N GLN A 469 -25.38 -0.28 -37.98
CA GLN A 469 -26.45 -1.28 -37.75
C GLN A 469 -26.16 -2.07 -36.44
N GLY A 470 -25.03 -1.82 -35.76
CA GLY A 470 -24.62 -2.52 -34.52
C GLY A 470 -23.93 -3.85 -34.74
N PHE A 471 -23.51 -4.18 -35.97
CA PHE A 471 -22.71 -5.37 -36.24
C PHE A 471 -21.23 -5.10 -36.02
N ILE A 472 -20.53 -6.09 -35.43
CA ILE A 472 -19.09 -6.02 -35.24
C ILE A 472 -18.38 -5.90 -36.59
N ILE A 473 -17.49 -4.90 -36.70
CA ILE A 473 -16.64 -4.68 -37.86
C ILE A 473 -15.54 -5.76 -37.89
N VAL A 474 -15.39 -6.43 -39.03
CA VAL A 474 -14.38 -7.46 -39.27
C VAL A 474 -13.45 -7.00 -40.39
N PRO A 475 -12.10 -7.01 -40.21
CA PRO A 475 -11.36 -7.48 -39.03
C PRO A 475 -11.57 -6.62 -37.79
N PHE A 476 -11.19 -7.13 -36.61
CA PHE A 476 -11.34 -6.45 -35.33
C PHE A 476 -10.75 -5.03 -35.41
N GLN A 477 -11.54 -4.04 -35.00
CA GLN A 477 -11.11 -2.67 -34.80
C GLN A 477 -11.39 -2.30 -33.34
N PRO A 478 -10.38 -1.84 -32.58
CA PRO A 478 -10.56 -1.47 -31.19
C PRO A 478 -11.46 -0.24 -31.07
N ALA A 479 -12.34 -0.27 -30.08
CA ALA A 479 -13.22 0.84 -29.74
C ALA A 479 -13.39 0.94 -28.22
N ILE A 480 -13.72 2.14 -27.76
CA ILE A 480 -14.09 2.40 -26.36
C ILE A 480 -15.61 2.30 -26.26
N PRO A 481 -16.15 1.54 -25.28
CA PRO A 481 -17.58 1.51 -25.01
C PRO A 481 -18.11 2.92 -24.70
N PRO A 482 -19.36 3.25 -25.03
CA PRO A 482 -19.98 4.49 -24.58
C PRO A 482 -19.94 4.61 -23.05
N ILE A 483 -19.87 5.83 -22.53
CA ILE A 483 -19.89 6.08 -21.06
C ILE A 483 -21.15 5.49 -20.40
N ALA A 484 -22.23 5.40 -21.17
CA ALA A 484 -23.47 4.78 -20.75
C ALA A 484 -23.44 3.22 -20.72
N ALA A 485 -22.33 2.59 -20.98
CA ALA A 485 -22.19 1.15 -20.94
C ALA A 485 -21.65 0.71 -19.57
N PHE A 486 -22.22 -0.36 -19.02
CA PHE A 486 -21.83 -0.90 -17.68
C PHE A 486 -20.34 -1.26 -17.55
N ASN A 487 -19.63 -1.42 -18.64
CA ASN A 487 -18.20 -1.70 -18.73
C ASN A 487 -17.35 -0.47 -19.03
N HIS A 488 -17.88 0.75 -18.81
CA HIS A 488 -17.13 2.00 -18.90
C HIS A 488 -17.46 2.90 -17.69
N ASN A 489 -16.57 2.98 -16.74
CA ASN A 489 -16.69 3.83 -15.56
C ASN A 489 -15.83 5.09 -15.72
N ARG A 490 -16.42 6.27 -15.60
CA ARG A 490 -15.67 7.53 -15.63
C ARG A 490 -16.25 8.54 -14.66
N TYR A 491 -15.40 9.12 -13.79
CA TYR A 491 -15.84 10.15 -12.86
C TYR A 491 -14.71 11.07 -12.39
N ASN A 492 -15.10 12.24 -11.88
CA ASN A 492 -14.25 13.19 -11.17
C ASN A 492 -14.96 13.60 -9.87
N ARG A 493 -14.36 13.28 -8.70
CA ARG A 493 -14.90 13.57 -7.37
C ARG A 493 -13.93 14.43 -6.58
N LYS A 494 -14.49 15.35 -5.77
CA LYS A 494 -13.69 16.33 -5.01
C LYS A 494 -14.05 16.32 -3.53
N PRO A 495 -13.81 15.22 -2.81
CA PRO A 495 -14.09 15.14 -1.38
C PRO A 495 -13.19 16.06 -0.54
N VAL A 496 -13.68 16.38 0.66
CA VAL A 496 -13.02 17.31 1.59
C VAL A 496 -12.97 16.73 2.99
N GLU A 497 -11.84 16.88 3.67
CA GLU A 497 -11.64 16.52 5.06
C GLU A 497 -11.18 17.72 5.87
N PHE A 498 -11.67 17.82 7.11
CA PHE A 498 -11.16 18.72 8.13
C PHE A 498 -11.02 17.97 9.45
N SER A 499 -9.91 18.18 10.14
CA SER A 499 -9.66 17.56 11.44
C SER A 499 -9.08 18.56 12.41
N ALA A 500 -9.44 18.39 13.69
CA ALA A 500 -8.86 19.13 14.79
C ALA A 500 -8.54 18.19 15.96
N TYR A 501 -7.45 18.41 16.66
CA TYR A 501 -7.11 17.60 17.83
C TYR A 501 -6.49 18.43 18.94
N ILE A 502 -6.64 17.91 20.14
CA ILE A 502 -5.98 18.38 21.36
C ILE A 502 -5.46 17.17 22.13
N GLN A 503 -4.27 17.27 22.65
CA GLN A 503 -3.71 16.27 23.55
C GLN A 503 -2.84 16.92 24.63
N ASP A 504 -2.77 16.28 25.78
CA ASP A 504 -1.91 16.66 26.90
C ASP A 504 -1.07 15.44 27.32
N LYS A 505 0.25 15.62 27.36
CA LYS A 505 1.19 14.68 27.98
C LYS A 505 1.48 15.18 29.38
N ILE A 506 0.97 14.48 30.39
CA ILE A 506 1.09 14.80 31.78
C ILE A 506 2.20 13.94 32.39
N GLU A 507 3.35 14.53 32.68
CA GLU A 507 4.52 13.86 33.27
C GLU A 507 4.54 14.07 34.81
N LEU A 508 4.03 13.08 35.53
CA LEU A 508 4.12 13.02 36.99
C LEU A 508 5.41 12.28 37.39
N LYS A 509 5.85 12.37 38.62
CA LYS A 509 7.08 11.71 39.11
C LYS A 509 7.11 10.19 38.85
N GLU A 510 5.96 9.55 39.02
CA GLU A 510 5.82 8.10 38.96
C GLU A 510 4.88 7.59 37.84
N MET A 511 4.33 8.50 37.02
CA MET A 511 3.35 8.13 36.00
C MET A 511 3.35 9.14 34.86
N ILE A 512 3.20 8.67 33.65
CA ILE A 512 2.97 9.51 32.49
C ILE A 512 1.60 9.20 31.90
N ILE A 513 0.80 10.23 31.67
CA ILE A 513 -0.55 10.12 31.10
C ILE A 513 -0.57 10.91 29.80
N ASN A 514 -0.98 10.26 28.72
CA ASN A 514 -1.35 10.92 27.47
C ASN A 514 -2.87 10.87 27.32
N ILE A 515 -3.50 12.02 27.28
CA ILE A 515 -4.95 12.13 27.05
C ILE A 515 -5.18 13.06 25.86
N GLY A 516 -6.09 12.68 24.99
CA GLY A 516 -6.40 13.51 23.84
C GLY A 516 -7.75 13.19 23.20
N ALA A 517 -8.18 14.11 22.36
CA ALA A 517 -9.38 13.94 21.55
C ALA A 517 -9.13 14.52 20.15
N ARG A 518 -9.70 13.87 19.17
CA ARG A 518 -9.70 14.31 17.76
C ARG A 518 -11.12 14.36 17.24
N VAL A 519 -11.40 15.38 16.45
CA VAL A 519 -12.65 15.54 15.69
C VAL A 519 -12.31 15.50 14.22
N ASP A 520 -12.97 14.65 13.46
CA ASP A 520 -12.81 14.51 12.02
C ASP A 520 -14.14 14.80 11.33
N TYR A 521 -14.11 15.67 10.32
CA TYR A 521 -15.21 15.97 9.40
C TYR A 521 -14.83 15.45 8.03
N PHE A 522 -15.77 14.79 7.35
CA PHE A 522 -15.61 14.29 5.98
C PHE A 522 -16.87 14.55 5.15
N ASP A 523 -16.67 15.09 3.97
CA ASP A 523 -17.67 15.22 2.92
C ASP A 523 -17.20 14.47 1.67
N ALA A 524 -17.95 13.42 1.31
CA ALA A 524 -17.63 12.60 0.13
C ALA A 524 -17.88 13.32 -1.20
N ASN A 525 -18.64 14.42 -1.22
CA ASN A 525 -19.02 15.11 -2.45
C ASN A 525 -19.59 14.13 -3.51
N GLY A 526 -20.42 13.20 -3.05
CA GLY A 526 -21.03 12.16 -3.87
C GLY A 526 -22.53 12.37 -4.04
N ILE A 527 -23.13 11.56 -4.88
CA ILE A 527 -24.58 11.48 -5.06
C ILE A 527 -25.07 10.06 -4.71
N MET A 528 -26.31 9.97 -4.28
CA MET A 528 -26.97 8.72 -3.95
C MET A 528 -28.36 8.66 -4.56
N PRO A 529 -28.82 7.48 -5.01
CA PRO A 529 -30.22 7.35 -5.43
C PRO A 529 -31.17 7.62 -4.26
N THR A 530 -32.27 8.33 -4.53
CA THR A 530 -33.32 8.62 -3.53
C THR A 530 -34.14 7.38 -3.19
N ASP A 531 -34.37 6.48 -4.17
CA ASP A 531 -34.99 5.18 -3.98
C ASP A 531 -34.13 4.08 -4.61
N LEU A 532 -33.65 3.17 -3.78
CA LEU A 532 -32.81 2.06 -4.21
C LEU A 532 -33.56 0.97 -4.99
N ARG A 533 -34.89 0.96 -4.94
CA ARG A 533 -35.75 0.02 -5.67
C ARG A 533 -36.37 0.61 -6.92
N ASP A 534 -36.09 1.90 -7.21
CA ASP A 534 -36.65 2.59 -8.33
C ASP A 534 -36.19 1.95 -9.67
N PRO A 535 -37.15 1.50 -10.53
CA PRO A 535 -36.80 0.95 -11.82
C PRO A 535 -36.00 1.91 -12.73
N SER A 536 -36.04 3.20 -12.48
CA SER A 536 -35.25 4.18 -13.22
C SER A 536 -33.75 3.95 -13.10
N LEU A 537 -33.29 3.31 -12.01
CA LEU A 537 -31.87 2.91 -11.86
C LEU A 537 -31.47 1.78 -12.80
N THR A 538 -32.43 1.03 -13.32
CA THR A 538 -32.19 -0.07 -14.26
C THR A 538 -32.06 0.38 -15.69
N LEU A 539 -32.43 1.62 -15.99
CA LEU A 539 -32.32 2.18 -17.33
C LEU A 539 -30.88 2.63 -17.60
N PRO A 540 -30.33 2.24 -18.75
CA PRO A 540 -28.98 2.68 -19.12
C PRO A 540 -28.92 4.20 -19.21
N VAL A 541 -27.80 4.77 -18.79
CA VAL A 541 -27.46 6.15 -19.02
C VAL A 541 -27.34 6.35 -20.53
N ARG A 542 -28.07 7.31 -21.07
CA ARG A 542 -27.98 7.70 -22.48
C ARG A 542 -27.19 8.97 -22.59
N THR A 543 -26.62 9.23 -23.75
CA THR A 543 -25.91 10.47 -24.02
C THR A 543 -26.67 11.33 -25.04
N ILE A 544 -26.49 12.63 -24.92
CA ILE A 544 -27.10 13.61 -25.80
C ILE A 544 -26.16 14.78 -26.05
N ASP A 545 -26.14 15.27 -27.27
CA ASP A 545 -25.43 16.50 -27.61
C ASP A 545 -26.35 17.71 -27.40
N ILE A 546 -25.83 18.75 -26.79
CA ILE A 546 -26.56 19.97 -26.51
C ILE A 546 -25.98 21.07 -27.39
N PHE A 547 -26.84 21.68 -28.20
CA PHE A 547 -26.49 22.81 -29.06
C PHE A 547 -27.12 24.10 -28.52
N SER A 548 -26.45 25.23 -28.75
CA SER A 548 -27.02 26.58 -28.64
C SER A 548 -27.13 27.15 -30.06
N GLY A 549 -28.35 27.26 -30.56
CA GLY A 549 -28.56 27.49 -31.98
C GLY A 549 -27.97 26.39 -32.85
N SER A 550 -26.96 26.71 -33.66
CA SER A 550 -26.22 25.75 -34.50
C SER A 550 -24.84 25.36 -33.94
N GLU A 551 -24.46 25.91 -32.82
CA GLU A 551 -23.14 25.61 -32.19
C GLU A 551 -23.26 24.52 -31.15
N LEU A 552 -22.35 23.55 -31.20
CA LEU A 552 -22.26 22.47 -30.18
C LEU A 552 -21.83 23.09 -28.83
N TRP A 553 -22.73 23.11 -27.85
CA TRP A 553 -22.52 23.72 -26.55
C TRP A 553 -21.94 22.69 -25.56
N ALA A 554 -22.42 21.44 -25.62
CA ALA A 554 -21.88 20.31 -24.85
C ALA A 554 -22.08 19.00 -25.63
N ASN A 555 -21.09 18.15 -25.64
CA ASN A 555 -21.05 16.89 -26.36
C ASN A 555 -21.21 15.73 -25.40
N ASN A 556 -21.93 14.69 -25.81
CA ASN A 556 -22.09 13.43 -25.07
C ASN A 556 -22.50 13.62 -23.60
N VAL A 557 -23.41 14.54 -23.32
CA VAL A 557 -23.89 14.78 -21.95
C VAL A 557 -24.78 13.63 -21.54
N PRO A 558 -24.41 12.92 -20.42
CA PRO A 558 -25.23 11.81 -19.94
C PRO A 558 -26.57 12.27 -19.43
N TYR A 559 -27.61 11.48 -19.66
CA TYR A 559 -28.95 11.71 -19.11
C TYR A 559 -29.66 10.41 -18.76
N ARG A 560 -30.63 10.50 -17.85
CA ARG A 560 -31.55 9.41 -17.52
C ARG A 560 -32.96 9.79 -17.87
N LEU A 561 -33.72 8.80 -18.33
CA LEU A 561 -35.12 8.93 -18.64
C LEU A 561 -35.95 8.43 -17.45
N ASN A 562 -36.89 9.23 -16.96
CA ASN A 562 -37.91 8.76 -16.01
C ASN A 562 -38.97 7.96 -16.74
N PRO A 563 -39.14 6.67 -16.49
CA PRO A 563 -40.13 5.86 -17.19
C PRO A 563 -41.56 6.17 -16.80
N GLN A 564 -41.80 6.87 -15.68
CA GLN A 564 -43.14 7.16 -15.18
C GLN A 564 -43.76 8.38 -15.85
N ASP A 565 -42.95 9.41 -16.14
CA ASP A 565 -43.43 10.69 -16.71
C ASP A 565 -42.69 11.12 -17.99
N GLY A 566 -41.66 10.36 -18.40
CA GLY A 566 -40.85 10.66 -19.57
C GLY A 566 -39.87 11.83 -19.39
N SER A 567 -39.75 12.38 -18.19
CA SER A 567 -38.80 13.48 -17.92
C SER A 567 -37.35 12.97 -18.06
N ARG A 568 -36.43 13.88 -18.36
CA ARG A 568 -35.01 13.59 -18.59
C ARG A 568 -34.16 14.41 -17.66
N ALA A 569 -33.33 13.75 -16.88
CA ALA A 569 -32.35 14.36 -15.98
C ALA A 569 -30.95 14.28 -16.58
N LEU A 570 -30.34 15.43 -16.81
CA LEU A 570 -28.95 15.53 -17.25
C LEU A 570 -28.00 15.25 -16.09
N ILE A 571 -26.93 14.55 -16.41
CA ILE A 571 -25.86 14.20 -15.48
C ILE A 571 -24.57 14.86 -15.97
N ASP A 572 -23.80 15.41 -15.06
CA ASP A 572 -22.48 15.94 -15.38
C ASP A 572 -21.51 14.78 -15.64
N ALA A 573 -20.95 14.73 -16.84
CA ALA A 573 -20.07 13.65 -17.29
C ALA A 573 -18.74 13.57 -16.50
N GLU A 574 -18.30 14.69 -15.91
CA GLU A 574 -17.02 14.73 -15.16
C GLU A 574 -17.22 14.38 -13.70
N THR A 575 -18.36 14.76 -13.12
CA THR A 575 -18.61 14.62 -11.68
C THR A 575 -19.59 13.51 -11.36
N GLY A 576 -20.38 13.02 -12.34
CA GLY A 576 -21.51 12.11 -12.15
C GLY A 576 -22.64 12.71 -11.28
N ALA A 577 -22.53 13.99 -10.91
CA ALA A 577 -23.55 14.73 -10.18
C ALA A 577 -24.64 15.22 -11.12
N ALA A 578 -25.75 15.72 -10.57
CA ALA A 578 -26.72 16.46 -11.35
C ALA A 578 -26.01 17.57 -12.14
N PHE A 579 -26.38 17.72 -13.40
CA PHE A 579 -25.77 18.68 -14.32
C PHE A 579 -25.93 20.11 -13.78
N SER A 580 -24.83 20.77 -13.45
CA SER A 580 -24.82 22.03 -12.71
C SER A 580 -24.69 23.27 -13.58
N ARG A 581 -24.34 23.12 -14.88
CA ARG A 581 -24.19 24.24 -15.79
C ARG A 581 -25.57 24.74 -16.24
N PRO A 582 -25.86 26.05 -16.18
CA PRO A 582 -27.11 26.58 -16.73
C PRO A 582 -27.20 26.24 -18.20
N LEU A 583 -28.32 25.64 -18.59
CA LEU A 583 -28.60 25.38 -20.01
C LEU A 583 -28.79 26.71 -20.81
N PRO A 584 -28.33 26.76 -22.06
CA PRO A 584 -28.67 27.87 -22.94
C PRO A 584 -30.19 28.02 -23.06
N SER A 585 -30.67 29.22 -23.15
CA SER A 585 -32.12 29.50 -23.33
C SER A 585 -32.67 28.97 -24.64
N ASP A 586 -31.82 28.69 -25.59
CA ASP A 586 -32.08 28.16 -26.93
C ASP A 586 -31.53 26.73 -27.09
N ALA A 587 -31.34 26.00 -25.99
CA ALA A 587 -30.79 24.66 -26.02
C ALA A 587 -31.57 23.69 -26.91
N VAL A 588 -30.86 23.04 -27.82
CA VAL A 588 -31.37 21.98 -28.70
C VAL A 588 -30.69 20.70 -28.34
N PHE A 589 -31.44 19.65 -28.06
CA PHE A 589 -30.96 18.35 -27.65
C PHE A 589 -30.99 17.39 -28.83
N VAL A 590 -29.84 16.79 -29.16
CA VAL A 590 -29.69 15.90 -30.31
C VAL A 590 -29.16 14.53 -29.80
N ASP A 591 -29.89 13.46 -30.12
CA ASP A 591 -29.44 12.11 -29.76
C ASP A 591 -28.28 11.60 -30.66
N ASN A 592 -27.68 10.50 -30.31
CA ASN A 592 -26.57 9.89 -31.04
C ASN A 592 -26.96 9.43 -32.47
N ALA A 593 -28.24 9.38 -32.79
CA ALA A 593 -28.75 9.10 -34.14
C ALA A 593 -29.01 10.36 -34.97
N GLY A 594 -28.69 11.54 -34.40
CA GLY A 594 -28.91 12.84 -35.05
C GLY A 594 -30.36 13.37 -34.97
N ASN A 595 -31.22 12.73 -34.14
CA ASN A 595 -32.59 13.19 -34.00
C ASN A 595 -32.68 14.34 -32.99
N VAL A 596 -33.37 15.39 -33.32
CA VAL A 596 -33.68 16.49 -32.41
C VAL A 596 -34.82 16.03 -31.46
N LEU A 597 -34.49 16.00 -30.15
CA LEU A 597 -35.47 15.68 -29.12
C LEU A 597 -36.19 16.97 -28.69
N ASN A 598 -37.41 17.14 -29.17
CA ASN A 598 -38.22 18.36 -28.96
C ASN A 598 -38.95 18.41 -27.61
N ASP A 599 -38.54 17.62 -26.63
CA ASP A 599 -39.22 17.54 -25.36
C ASP A 599 -38.88 18.70 -24.42
N LYS A 600 -39.89 19.21 -23.78
CA LYS A 600 -39.79 20.35 -22.87
C LYS A 600 -39.35 20.02 -21.45
N ASP A 601 -39.18 18.74 -21.15
CA ASP A 601 -39.03 18.24 -19.77
C ASP A 601 -37.59 17.84 -19.42
N TRP A 602 -36.63 18.58 -19.92
CA TRP A 602 -35.22 18.44 -19.48
C TRP A 602 -35.00 19.20 -18.20
N THR A 603 -34.64 18.47 -17.17
CA THR A 603 -34.30 19.02 -15.84
C THR A 603 -32.81 18.91 -15.59
N ALA A 604 -32.21 19.99 -15.10
CA ALA A 604 -30.82 19.96 -14.61
C ALA A 604 -30.70 19.19 -13.29
N THR A 605 -31.82 18.94 -12.61
CA THR A 605 -31.89 18.21 -11.35
C THR A 605 -33.08 17.29 -11.34
N GLY A 606 -32.85 15.98 -11.42
CA GLY A 606 -33.90 14.99 -11.14
C GLY A 606 -34.05 14.74 -9.65
N SER A 607 -35.27 14.49 -9.18
CA SER A 607 -35.58 14.03 -7.81
C SER A 607 -35.05 12.64 -7.51
N TRP A 608 -34.28 12.04 -8.41
CA TRP A 608 -33.77 10.66 -8.31
C TRP A 608 -32.48 10.54 -7.50
N PHE A 609 -31.78 11.65 -7.34
CA PHE A 609 -30.50 11.68 -6.64
C PHE A 609 -30.51 12.71 -5.53
N GLU A 610 -29.88 12.36 -4.43
CA GLU A 610 -29.59 13.26 -3.33
C GLU A 610 -28.06 13.36 -3.10
N SER A 611 -27.61 14.50 -2.60
CA SER A 611 -26.21 14.67 -2.20
C SER A 611 -25.87 13.75 -1.02
N SER A 612 -24.67 13.20 -1.01
CA SER A 612 -24.17 12.42 0.11
C SER A 612 -24.13 13.24 1.40
N LYS A 613 -24.29 12.55 2.54
CA LYS A 613 -24.31 13.17 3.87
C LYS A 613 -22.89 13.30 4.42
N SER A 614 -22.51 14.49 4.83
CA SER A 614 -21.26 14.69 5.56
C SER A 614 -21.24 13.93 6.89
N ARG A 615 -20.03 13.58 7.37
CA ARG A 615 -19.81 12.81 8.60
C ARG A 615 -18.93 13.57 9.56
N VAL A 616 -19.28 13.52 10.86
CA VAL A 616 -18.45 14.04 11.95
C VAL A 616 -18.20 12.92 12.94
N GLN A 617 -16.96 12.76 13.38
CA GLN A 617 -16.55 11.75 14.34
C GLN A 617 -15.67 12.37 15.44
N VAL A 618 -15.80 11.83 16.65
CA VAL A 618 -14.98 12.24 17.81
C VAL A 618 -14.24 11.01 18.33
N SER A 619 -12.92 11.11 18.44
CA SER A 619 -11.99 10.03 18.80
C SER A 619 -11.26 10.35 20.10
N PRO A 620 -11.81 10.03 21.29
CA PRO A 620 -11.09 10.15 22.55
C PRO A 620 -10.06 9.03 22.70
N ARG A 621 -8.91 9.36 23.30
CA ARG A 621 -7.79 8.44 23.51
C ARG A 621 -7.12 8.71 24.85
N VAL A 622 -6.68 7.66 25.52
CA VAL A 622 -5.92 7.74 26.74
C VAL A 622 -4.82 6.67 26.75
N GLY A 623 -3.65 7.05 27.18
CA GLY A 623 -2.52 6.18 27.40
C GLY A 623 -1.87 6.51 28.74
N ILE A 624 -1.47 5.50 29.48
CA ILE A 624 -0.84 5.64 30.78
C ILE A 624 0.43 4.79 30.78
N SER A 625 1.54 5.35 31.23
CA SER A 625 2.79 4.63 31.49
C SER A 625 3.16 4.77 32.96
N TYR A 626 3.42 3.64 33.61
CA TYR A 626 3.84 3.57 34.99
C TYR A 626 5.19 2.90 35.12
N PRO A 627 6.28 3.62 35.33
CA PRO A 627 7.60 3.07 35.62
C PRO A 627 7.57 2.29 36.95
N ILE A 628 7.71 0.97 36.88
CA ILE A 628 7.73 0.09 38.08
C ILE A 628 9.09 0.16 38.75
N THR A 629 10.14 0.28 37.94
CA THR A 629 11.53 0.35 38.35
C THR A 629 12.29 1.32 37.42
N ASP A 630 13.55 1.60 37.76
CA ASP A 630 14.43 2.34 36.85
C ASP A 630 14.65 1.67 35.50
N ARG A 631 14.35 0.37 35.40
CA ARG A 631 14.59 -0.50 34.25
C ARG A 631 13.33 -1.19 33.73
N GLY A 632 12.16 -0.77 34.19
CA GLY A 632 10.90 -1.39 33.78
C GLY A 632 9.70 -0.45 33.85
N ALA A 633 8.78 -0.57 32.92
CA ALA A 633 7.55 0.18 32.85
C ALA A 633 6.38 -0.70 32.38
N ILE A 634 5.21 -0.48 32.96
CA ILE A 634 3.93 -1.00 32.44
C ILE A 634 3.19 0.16 31.79
N TYR A 635 2.59 -0.11 30.65
CA TYR A 635 1.72 0.87 30.01
C TYR A 635 0.35 0.27 29.67
N PHE A 636 -0.62 1.15 29.62
CA PHE A 636 -1.99 0.83 29.21
C PHE A 636 -2.45 1.89 28.22
N SER A 637 -3.10 1.48 27.13
CA SER A 637 -3.76 2.40 26.21
C SER A 637 -5.18 1.96 25.88
N TYR A 638 -6.05 2.95 25.70
CA TYR A 638 -7.44 2.78 25.30
C TYR A 638 -7.86 3.93 24.40
N GLY A 639 -8.56 3.61 23.32
CA GLY A 639 -9.01 4.65 22.40
C GLY A 639 -10.01 4.21 21.37
N PHE A 640 -10.68 5.21 20.81
CA PHE A 640 -11.55 5.09 19.65
C PHE A 640 -10.82 5.60 18.42
N PHE A 641 -10.83 4.78 17.38
CA PHE A 641 -10.20 5.09 16.12
C PHE A 641 -11.22 5.01 15.01
N PHE A 642 -11.21 5.98 14.10
CA PHE A 642 -12.12 6.04 12.99
C PHE A 642 -11.37 6.24 11.69
N GLN A 643 -11.86 5.60 10.63
CA GLN A 643 -11.36 5.76 9.28
C GLN A 643 -12.54 5.82 8.31
N LYS A 644 -12.50 6.78 7.38
CA LYS A 644 -13.46 6.80 6.28
C LYS A 644 -13.28 5.56 5.39
N ALA A 645 -14.33 5.20 4.66
CA ALA A 645 -14.21 4.23 3.58
C ALA A 645 -13.21 4.71 2.53
N THR A 646 -12.49 3.80 1.90
CA THR A 646 -11.64 4.11 0.74
C THR A 646 -12.49 4.63 -0.41
N PHE A 647 -11.92 5.46 -1.27
CA PHE A 647 -12.69 6.08 -2.35
C PHE A 647 -13.21 5.07 -3.37
N GLU A 648 -12.54 3.93 -3.51
CA GLU A 648 -13.04 2.81 -4.29
C GLU A 648 -14.45 2.40 -3.86
N HIS A 649 -14.68 2.20 -2.57
CA HIS A 649 -16.00 1.79 -2.06
C HIS A 649 -17.05 2.92 -2.07
N LEU A 650 -16.60 4.19 -2.07
CA LEU A 650 -17.51 5.32 -2.14
C LEU A 650 -18.05 5.56 -3.54
N TYR A 651 -17.23 5.32 -4.59
CA TYR A 651 -17.52 5.84 -5.93
C TYR A 651 -17.52 4.76 -7.03
N LEU A 652 -17.51 3.47 -6.68
CA LEU A 652 -17.66 2.41 -7.67
C LEU A 652 -19.00 2.56 -8.40
N ASN A 653 -19.04 2.43 -9.73
CA ASN A 653 -20.20 2.59 -10.58
C ASN A 653 -21.02 3.85 -10.20
N PRO A 654 -20.47 5.04 -10.38
CA PRO A 654 -21.08 6.29 -9.90
C PRO A 654 -22.30 6.70 -10.69
N GLU A 655 -22.58 6.05 -11.82
CA GLU A 655 -23.71 6.29 -12.70
C GLU A 655 -24.90 5.38 -12.37
N PHE A 656 -24.70 4.47 -11.38
CA PHE A 656 -25.71 3.53 -10.89
C PHE A 656 -26.34 2.67 -11.99
N GLU A 657 -25.51 2.22 -12.92
CA GLU A 657 -25.96 1.34 -13.99
C GLU A 657 -26.16 -0.09 -13.48
N ILE A 658 -27.26 -0.68 -13.88
CA ILE A 658 -27.60 -2.06 -13.52
C ILE A 658 -27.65 -2.87 -14.82
N ASP A 659 -26.99 -4.02 -14.83
CA ASP A 659 -27.14 -4.97 -15.91
C ASP A 659 -28.54 -5.62 -15.84
N THR A 660 -29.37 -5.30 -16.82
CA THR A 660 -30.78 -5.77 -16.93
C THR A 660 -30.92 -7.04 -17.78
N GLY A 661 -29.81 -7.61 -18.24
CA GLY A 661 -29.80 -8.62 -19.31
C GLY A 661 -30.12 -10.05 -18.91
N GLY A 662 -30.57 -10.37 -17.67
CA GLY A 662 -30.82 -11.79 -17.40
C GLY A 662 -31.20 -12.19 -15.98
N GLY A 663 -31.54 -11.28 -15.11
CA GLY A 663 -31.85 -11.60 -13.71
C GLY A 663 -30.66 -12.11 -12.89
N SER A 664 -29.44 -12.04 -13.42
CA SER A 664 -28.20 -12.37 -12.73
C SER A 664 -27.70 -11.17 -11.94
N LEU A 665 -27.13 -11.42 -10.77
CA LEU A 665 -26.47 -10.40 -9.95
C LEU A 665 -25.13 -10.04 -10.61
N ALA A 666 -25.09 -9.02 -11.47
CA ALA A 666 -23.88 -8.65 -12.21
C ALA A 666 -23.25 -7.33 -11.73
N THR A 667 -24.03 -6.45 -11.11
CA THR A 667 -23.62 -5.09 -10.79
C THR A 667 -23.35 -4.90 -9.30
N LEU A 668 -22.23 -4.27 -8.96
CA LEU A 668 -21.89 -3.79 -7.61
C LEU A 668 -21.72 -2.28 -7.65
N MET A 669 -22.33 -1.57 -6.69
CA MET A 669 -22.31 -0.12 -6.60
C MET A 669 -21.58 0.39 -5.37
N GLY A 670 -20.90 1.51 -5.51
CA GLY A 670 -20.37 2.30 -4.42
C GLY A 670 -21.47 2.95 -3.57
N ASN A 671 -21.06 3.50 -2.43
CA ASN A 671 -21.99 4.18 -1.54
C ASN A 671 -21.30 5.37 -0.85
N ALA A 672 -21.56 6.57 -1.38
CA ALA A 672 -21.01 7.80 -0.82
C ALA A 672 -21.54 8.13 0.58
N ASN A 673 -22.57 7.43 1.06
CA ASN A 673 -23.14 7.52 2.40
C ASN A 673 -22.59 6.51 3.40
N LEU A 674 -21.49 5.78 3.08
CA LEU A 674 -20.85 4.90 4.04
C LEU A 674 -20.49 5.63 5.34
N LYS A 675 -20.70 4.97 6.48
CA LYS A 675 -20.23 5.45 7.77
C LYS A 675 -18.73 5.17 7.90
N ASN A 676 -18.07 5.96 8.74
CA ASN A 676 -16.68 5.65 9.09
C ASN A 676 -16.60 4.29 9.79
N GLN A 677 -15.61 3.50 9.41
CA GLN A 677 -15.23 2.30 10.13
C GLN A 677 -14.69 2.71 11.50
N LYS A 678 -14.88 1.89 12.52
CA LYS A 678 -14.55 2.19 13.90
C LYS A 678 -13.82 1.03 14.54
N THR A 679 -12.68 1.30 15.15
CA THR A 679 -11.97 0.35 16.02
C THR A 679 -11.92 0.89 17.44
N ILE A 680 -12.26 0.03 18.41
CA ILE A 680 -12.00 0.27 19.83
C ILE A 680 -10.80 -0.60 20.20
N ASN A 681 -9.74 0.02 20.64
CA ASN A 681 -8.49 -0.69 20.94
C ASN A 681 -8.18 -0.62 22.44
N TRP A 682 -7.81 -1.77 23.01
CA TRP A 682 -7.26 -1.94 24.36
C TRP A 682 -5.87 -2.55 24.25
N GLU A 683 -4.95 -2.02 25.00
CA GLU A 683 -3.59 -2.52 25.02
C GLU A 683 -3.01 -2.40 26.42
N ILE A 684 -2.32 -3.45 26.85
CA ILE A 684 -1.49 -3.45 28.06
C ILE A 684 -0.12 -4.04 27.72
N GLY A 685 0.93 -3.36 28.14
CA GLY A 685 2.30 -3.81 27.85
C GLY A 685 3.22 -3.64 29.03
N LEU A 686 4.24 -4.50 29.03
CA LEU A 686 5.35 -4.48 29.99
C LEU A 686 6.64 -4.32 29.21
N GLN A 687 7.46 -3.35 29.57
CA GLN A 687 8.85 -3.26 29.14
C GLN A 687 9.75 -3.47 30.34
N GLN A 688 10.72 -4.36 30.23
CA GLN A 688 11.66 -4.67 31.31
C GLN A 688 13.06 -4.89 30.75
N GLN A 689 14.03 -4.16 31.27
CA GLN A 689 15.43 -4.46 31.04
C GLN A 689 15.87 -5.52 32.03
N ILE A 690 16.45 -6.60 31.54
CA ILE A 690 16.98 -7.74 32.30
C ILE A 690 18.51 -7.69 32.22
N GLY A 691 19.17 -7.47 33.36
CA GLY A 691 20.61 -7.21 33.38
C GLY A 691 20.95 -5.88 32.65
N GLU A 692 22.07 -5.83 31.94
CA GLU A 692 22.55 -4.64 31.26
C GLU A 692 22.22 -4.64 29.74
N ASN A 693 21.98 -5.83 29.18
CA ASN A 693 22.06 -6.04 27.74
C ASN A 693 20.77 -6.60 27.09
N LEU A 694 19.79 -7.02 27.89
CA LEU A 694 18.58 -7.66 27.40
C LEU A 694 17.36 -6.79 27.72
N GLY A 695 16.62 -6.39 26.69
CA GLY A 695 15.31 -5.80 26.77
C GLY A 695 14.22 -6.83 26.47
N LEU A 696 13.19 -6.87 27.27
CA LEU A 696 11.97 -7.63 27.06
C LEU A 696 10.80 -6.66 26.95
N SER A 697 10.01 -6.79 25.91
CA SER A 697 8.74 -6.12 25.76
C SER A 697 7.64 -7.15 25.53
N VAL A 698 6.59 -7.13 26.33
CA VAL A 698 5.42 -8.01 26.16
C VAL A 698 4.18 -7.12 26.09
N THR A 699 3.39 -7.26 25.03
CA THR A 699 2.17 -6.48 24.84
C THR A 699 1.01 -7.42 24.53
N ALA A 700 -0.05 -7.32 25.31
CA ALA A 700 -1.35 -7.93 24.98
C ALA A 700 -2.29 -6.86 24.43
N PHE A 701 -3.03 -7.18 23.38
CA PHE A 701 -3.95 -6.27 22.72
C PHE A 701 -5.26 -6.94 22.35
N TYR A 702 -6.31 -6.11 22.32
CA TYR A 702 -7.63 -6.49 21.85
C TYR A 702 -8.21 -5.34 21.03
N LYS A 703 -8.75 -5.64 19.85
CA LYS A 703 -9.43 -4.69 18.97
C LYS A 703 -10.84 -5.20 18.69
N ASP A 704 -11.81 -4.32 18.84
CA ASP A 704 -13.19 -4.51 18.44
C ASP A 704 -13.47 -3.59 17.24
N ILE A 705 -13.76 -4.20 16.08
CA ILE A 705 -13.88 -3.51 14.81
C ILE A 705 -15.34 -3.56 14.38
N ASN A 706 -15.90 -2.38 14.13
CA ASN A 706 -17.32 -2.21 13.79
C ASN A 706 -17.48 -1.34 12.55
N ASN A 707 -18.62 -1.47 11.89
CA ASN A 707 -18.94 -0.76 10.65
C ASN A 707 -17.98 -1.09 9.51
N LEU A 708 -17.41 -2.28 9.47
CA LEU A 708 -16.66 -2.73 8.30
C LEU A 708 -17.58 -2.74 7.07
N ILE A 709 -16.98 -2.58 5.91
CA ILE A 709 -17.68 -2.53 4.64
C ILE A 709 -17.95 -3.95 4.18
N GLY A 710 -19.19 -4.22 3.81
CA GLY A 710 -19.64 -5.41 3.13
C GLY A 710 -20.63 -5.05 2.03
N ALA A 711 -21.22 -6.03 1.38
CA ALA A 711 -22.19 -5.82 0.30
C ALA A 711 -23.58 -6.31 0.68
N GLU A 712 -24.60 -5.50 0.40
CA GLU A 712 -26.00 -5.90 0.48
C GLU A 712 -26.60 -6.08 -0.91
N ILE A 713 -27.51 -7.03 -1.05
CA ILE A 713 -28.24 -7.26 -2.30
C ILE A 713 -29.57 -6.53 -2.26
N ILE A 714 -29.82 -5.74 -3.29
CA ILE A 714 -31.04 -4.97 -3.45
C ILE A 714 -31.82 -5.53 -4.64
N ARG A 715 -33.09 -5.74 -4.44
CA ARG A 715 -34.05 -6.14 -5.48
C ARG A 715 -34.87 -4.95 -5.90
N THR A 716 -34.83 -4.61 -7.17
CA THR A 716 -35.63 -3.53 -7.76
C THR A 716 -37.09 -3.89 -7.89
N PHE A 717 -37.96 -2.90 -8.15
CA PHE A 717 -39.37 -3.15 -8.46
C PHE A 717 -39.56 -3.96 -9.75
N ALA A 718 -38.57 -3.87 -10.68
CA ALA A 718 -38.56 -4.67 -11.91
C ALA A 718 -38.06 -6.10 -11.71
N ALA A 719 -37.73 -6.48 -10.46
CA ALA A 719 -37.20 -7.78 -10.07
C ALA A 719 -35.73 -8.05 -10.47
N ASP A 720 -35.02 -7.07 -11.04
CA ASP A 720 -33.59 -7.14 -11.22
C ASP A 720 -32.86 -7.03 -9.87
N GLN A 721 -31.62 -7.50 -9.80
CA GLN A 721 -30.82 -7.49 -8.59
C GLN A 721 -29.48 -6.80 -8.82
N TYR A 722 -29.04 -6.04 -7.83
CA TYR A 722 -27.70 -5.48 -7.77
C TYR A 722 -27.19 -5.48 -6.33
N ALA A 723 -25.88 -5.39 -6.17
CA ALA A 723 -25.25 -5.23 -4.87
C ALA A 723 -24.82 -3.79 -4.64
N ARG A 724 -24.73 -3.37 -3.38
CA ARG A 724 -24.23 -2.09 -2.95
C ARG A 724 -23.38 -2.22 -1.70
N PHE A 725 -22.30 -1.45 -1.60
CA PHE A 725 -21.53 -1.39 -0.37
C PHE A 725 -22.31 -0.74 0.78
N VAL A 726 -22.21 -1.35 1.95
CA VAL A 726 -22.84 -0.89 3.22
C VAL A 726 -21.95 -1.23 4.41
N ASN A 727 -22.25 -0.64 5.55
CA ASN A 727 -21.54 -0.96 6.80
C ASN A 727 -22.31 -2.09 7.53
N LEU A 728 -22.02 -3.32 7.21
CA LEU A 728 -22.64 -4.51 7.79
C LEU A 728 -21.67 -5.30 8.67
N ASP A 729 -20.39 -5.28 8.30
CA ASP A 729 -19.42 -6.21 8.79
C ASP A 729 -18.80 -5.78 10.12
N TYR A 730 -18.30 -6.76 10.83
CA TYR A 730 -17.61 -6.59 12.10
C TYR A 730 -16.44 -7.59 12.18
N GLY A 731 -15.50 -7.30 13.07
CA GLY A 731 -14.38 -8.17 13.33
C GLY A 731 -13.80 -7.93 14.70
N ASN A 732 -12.99 -8.86 15.16
CA ASN A 732 -12.21 -8.70 16.36
C ASN A 732 -10.78 -9.24 16.14
N VAL A 733 -9.84 -8.62 16.81
CA VAL A 733 -8.46 -9.08 16.82
C VAL A 733 -7.95 -9.11 18.24
N ARG A 734 -7.33 -10.21 18.62
CA ARG A 734 -6.71 -10.38 19.93
C ARG A 734 -5.34 -11.02 19.80
N GLY A 735 -4.41 -10.61 20.63
CA GLY A 735 -3.07 -11.19 20.54
C GLY A 735 -2.10 -10.74 21.60
N VAL A 736 -0.93 -11.34 21.52
CA VAL A 736 0.23 -11.02 22.36
C VAL A 736 1.45 -10.89 21.47
N THR A 737 2.23 -9.84 21.66
CA THR A 737 3.55 -9.68 21.04
C THR A 737 4.62 -9.77 22.14
N VAL A 738 5.73 -10.43 21.81
CA VAL A 738 6.92 -10.51 22.65
C VAL A 738 8.11 -10.07 21.83
N ALA A 739 8.78 -9.00 22.24
CA ALA A 739 10.00 -8.53 21.60
C ALA A 739 11.18 -8.65 22.58
N LEU A 740 12.27 -9.22 22.10
CA LEU A 740 13.54 -9.33 22.80
C LEU A 740 14.60 -8.54 22.05
N ASP A 741 15.29 -7.64 22.74
CA ASP A 741 16.38 -6.84 22.24
C ASP A 741 17.65 -7.17 23.03
N PHE A 742 18.56 -7.90 22.42
CA PHE A 742 19.80 -8.35 23.06
C PHE A 742 21.03 -7.68 22.46
N ARG A 743 21.74 -6.89 23.25
CA ARG A 743 22.92 -6.10 22.84
C ARG A 743 24.06 -6.23 23.84
N PRO A 744 24.75 -7.37 23.85
CA PRO A 744 25.86 -7.59 24.78
C PRO A 744 27.09 -6.73 24.48
N SER A 745 27.21 -6.21 23.26
CA SER A 745 28.33 -5.37 22.86
C SER A 745 27.92 -4.44 21.72
N ARG A 746 28.78 -3.49 21.38
CA ARG A 746 28.59 -2.63 20.18
C ARG A 746 28.72 -3.41 18.87
N GLU A 747 29.33 -4.59 18.91
CA GLU A 747 29.60 -5.41 17.73
C GLU A 747 28.49 -6.42 17.46
N PHE A 748 27.70 -6.79 18.45
CA PHE A 748 26.66 -7.82 18.35
C PHE A 748 25.30 -7.27 18.78
N SER A 749 24.29 -7.52 17.97
CA SER A 749 22.87 -7.30 18.32
C SER A 749 22.01 -8.44 17.79
N ALA A 750 21.01 -8.81 18.58
CA ALA A 750 19.99 -9.77 18.18
C ALA A 750 18.63 -9.25 18.61
N PHE A 751 17.68 -9.28 17.68
CA PHE A 751 16.28 -8.93 17.90
C PHE A 751 15.44 -10.15 17.60
N LEU A 752 14.52 -10.49 18.48
CA LEU A 752 13.55 -11.53 18.25
C LEU A 752 12.17 -10.97 18.53
N ASP A 753 11.32 -11.01 17.52
CA ASP A 753 9.93 -10.58 17.59
C ASP A 753 9.02 -11.79 17.39
N TYR A 754 8.18 -12.07 18.36
CA TYR A 754 7.16 -13.11 18.30
C TYR A 754 5.78 -12.51 18.48
N THR A 755 4.87 -12.87 17.57
CA THR A 755 3.46 -12.51 17.65
C THR A 755 2.59 -13.75 17.65
N LEU A 756 1.70 -13.82 18.63
CA LEU A 756 0.53 -14.69 18.63
C LEU A 756 -0.71 -13.81 18.47
N GLN A 757 -1.46 -14.00 17.40
CA GLN A 757 -2.70 -13.25 17.18
C GLN A 757 -3.79 -14.14 16.58
N VAL A 758 -5.03 -13.71 16.74
CA VAL A 758 -6.20 -14.27 16.07
C VAL A 758 -7.01 -13.09 15.55
N ALA A 759 -7.19 -13.02 14.24
CA ALA A 759 -8.01 -12.03 13.55
C ALA A 759 -9.22 -12.72 12.93
N GLU A 760 -10.40 -12.37 13.39
CA GLU A 760 -11.66 -12.98 12.99
C GLU A 760 -12.67 -11.89 12.57
N GLY A 761 -13.51 -12.20 11.63
CA GLY A 761 -14.59 -11.33 11.15
C GLY A 761 -15.62 -12.13 10.39
N ASN A 762 -16.68 -11.50 9.93
CA ASN A 762 -17.69 -12.17 9.11
C ASN A 762 -17.36 -12.13 7.61
N ALA A 763 -16.43 -11.29 7.18
CA ALA A 763 -15.92 -11.27 5.80
C ALA A 763 -14.51 -10.67 5.74
N SER A 764 -13.64 -11.27 4.95
CA SER A 764 -12.31 -10.74 4.64
C SER A 764 -12.38 -9.62 3.60
N ASP A 765 -13.12 -9.83 2.52
CA ASP A 765 -13.31 -8.90 1.44
C ASP A 765 -14.70 -8.25 1.50
N PRO A 766 -14.82 -6.92 1.35
CA PRO A 766 -16.11 -6.24 1.22
C PRO A 766 -17.03 -6.78 0.14
N ARG A 767 -16.49 -7.46 -0.86
CA ARG A 767 -17.22 -8.06 -1.99
C ARG A 767 -17.67 -9.50 -1.74
N SER A 768 -17.24 -10.16 -0.65
CA SER A 768 -17.49 -11.59 -0.40
C SER A 768 -18.94 -12.00 -0.62
N ALA A 769 -19.91 -11.29 -0.04
CA ALA A 769 -21.33 -11.61 -0.20
C ALA A 769 -21.81 -11.48 -1.65
N PHE A 770 -21.28 -10.54 -2.41
CA PHE A 770 -21.58 -10.37 -3.83
C PHE A 770 -21.00 -11.52 -4.66
N ASP A 771 -19.75 -11.89 -4.41
CA ASP A 771 -19.06 -12.94 -5.16
C ASP A 771 -19.62 -14.34 -4.83
N ASP A 772 -20.01 -14.59 -3.59
CA ASP A 772 -20.65 -15.84 -3.18
C ASP A 772 -21.98 -16.07 -3.90
N LEU A 773 -22.81 -15.04 -3.99
CA LEU A 773 -24.10 -15.16 -4.67
C LEU A 773 -23.98 -15.27 -6.20
N ARG A 774 -22.85 -14.80 -6.77
CA ARG A 774 -22.53 -14.99 -8.21
C ARG A 774 -21.91 -16.34 -8.53
N ALA A 775 -21.41 -17.03 -7.53
CA ALA A 775 -20.79 -18.34 -7.73
C ALA A 775 -21.77 -19.33 -8.36
N THR A 776 -21.27 -20.33 -9.07
CA THR A 776 -22.10 -21.39 -9.67
C THR A 776 -21.73 -22.76 -9.08
N PRO A 777 -22.56 -23.34 -8.22
CA PRO A 777 -23.85 -22.82 -7.70
C PRO A 777 -23.65 -21.66 -6.73
N PRO A 778 -24.64 -20.76 -6.55
CA PRO A 778 -24.58 -19.68 -5.58
C PRO A 778 -24.32 -20.21 -4.17
N ARG A 779 -23.54 -19.45 -3.38
CA ARG A 779 -23.25 -19.74 -1.98
C ARG A 779 -24.01 -18.77 -1.09
N GLU A 780 -24.42 -19.23 0.08
CA GLU A 780 -24.96 -18.33 1.09
C GLU A 780 -23.79 -17.58 1.76
N PRO A 781 -23.88 -16.24 1.90
CA PRO A 781 -22.84 -15.46 2.60
C PRO A 781 -22.67 -15.94 4.03
N GLU A 782 -21.42 -15.93 4.50
CA GLU A 782 -21.09 -16.34 5.87
C GLU A 782 -21.67 -15.35 6.88
N ILE A 783 -22.29 -15.87 7.94
CA ILE A 783 -22.90 -15.07 9.01
C ILE A 783 -22.06 -15.16 10.29
N GLU A 784 -21.31 -16.24 10.47
CA GLU A 784 -20.47 -16.48 11.64
C GLU A 784 -19.11 -15.77 11.48
N THR A 785 -18.40 -15.59 12.56
CA THR A 785 -17.02 -15.09 12.52
C THR A 785 -16.09 -16.22 12.09
N VAL A 786 -15.29 -15.93 11.07
CA VAL A 786 -14.27 -16.81 10.51
C VAL A 786 -12.89 -16.14 10.57
N PRO A 787 -11.80 -16.89 10.53
CA PRO A 787 -10.48 -16.29 10.38
C PRO A 787 -10.40 -15.45 9.10
N LEU A 788 -9.82 -14.25 9.20
CA LEU A 788 -9.62 -13.39 8.05
C LEU A 788 -8.45 -13.88 7.17
N ASP A 789 -8.49 -13.65 5.86
CA ASP A 789 -7.52 -14.15 4.87
C ASP A 789 -6.06 -13.87 5.24
N TRP A 790 -5.81 -12.76 5.93
CA TRP A 790 -4.50 -12.35 6.42
C TRP A 790 -4.20 -12.80 7.85
N ASP A 791 -5.06 -13.61 8.49
CA ASP A 791 -4.83 -14.09 9.85
C ASP A 791 -3.63 -15.04 9.90
N GLN A 792 -2.53 -14.54 10.40
CA GLN A 792 -1.29 -15.29 10.63
C GLN A 792 -1.09 -15.47 12.12
N GLN A 793 -1.44 -16.65 12.64
CA GLN A 793 -1.52 -16.88 14.10
C GLN A 793 -0.17 -16.75 14.81
N HIS A 794 0.87 -17.32 14.23
CA HIS A 794 2.21 -17.25 14.81
C HIS A 794 3.17 -16.65 13.79
N THR A 795 3.83 -15.58 14.19
CA THR A 795 4.91 -14.94 13.45
C THR A 795 6.12 -14.82 14.34
N LEU A 796 7.26 -15.35 13.91
CA LEU A 796 8.52 -15.24 14.61
C LEU A 796 9.58 -14.68 13.67
N ASN A 797 10.13 -13.52 14.02
CA ASN A 797 11.21 -12.88 13.31
C ASN A 797 12.46 -12.83 14.18
N LEU A 798 13.58 -13.25 13.63
CA LEU A 798 14.88 -13.19 14.27
C LEU A 798 15.83 -12.37 13.39
N ASN A 799 16.40 -11.32 13.93
CA ASN A 799 17.39 -10.50 13.25
C ASN A 799 18.68 -10.48 14.07
N VAL A 800 19.76 -11.02 13.54
CA VAL A 800 21.06 -11.09 14.18
C VAL A 800 22.09 -10.33 13.36
N ASN A 801 22.79 -9.40 14.00
CA ASN A 801 23.85 -8.62 13.37
C ASN A 801 25.13 -8.74 14.16
N TYR A 802 26.21 -8.99 13.45
CA TYR A 802 27.57 -8.92 13.99
C TYR A 802 28.44 -8.01 13.12
N SER A 803 29.15 -7.08 13.73
CA SER A 803 30.01 -6.14 13.01
C SER A 803 31.28 -5.86 13.80
N LYS A 804 32.41 -6.31 13.29
CA LYS A 804 33.73 -6.07 13.94
C LYS A 804 34.24 -4.68 13.56
N GLY A 805 33.95 -3.72 14.44
CA GLY A 805 34.18 -2.30 14.14
C GLY A 805 33.43 -1.91 12.85
N ASN A 806 34.08 -1.10 12.03
CA ASN A 806 33.53 -0.72 10.71
C ASN A 806 34.12 -1.53 9.54
N ASN A 807 34.86 -2.65 9.83
CA ASN A 807 35.65 -3.34 8.81
C ASN A 807 34.89 -4.45 8.07
N TRP A 808 34.11 -5.24 8.78
CA TRP A 808 33.29 -6.29 8.18
C TRP A 808 32.11 -6.65 9.10
N GLY A 809 31.09 -7.22 8.55
CA GLY A 809 29.95 -7.65 9.33
C GLY A 809 29.09 -8.68 8.60
N LEU A 810 28.21 -9.29 9.37
CA LEU A 810 27.26 -10.31 8.97
C LEU A 810 25.89 -9.89 9.50
N GLY A 811 24.87 -10.04 8.69
CA GLY A 811 23.45 -9.90 9.03
C GLY A 811 22.71 -11.18 8.67
N LEU A 812 21.83 -11.64 9.54
CA LEU A 812 20.98 -12.81 9.34
C LEU A 812 19.56 -12.44 9.76
N ILE A 813 18.58 -12.72 8.88
CA ILE A 813 17.16 -12.64 9.20
C ILE A 813 16.54 -14.00 9.03
N GLY A 814 15.91 -14.50 10.09
CA GLY A 814 15.09 -15.71 10.06
C GLY A 814 13.64 -15.38 10.28
N LYS A 815 12.74 -15.90 9.44
CA LYS A 815 11.29 -15.74 9.57
C LYS A 815 10.65 -17.12 9.66
N LEU A 816 9.73 -17.31 10.61
CA LEU A 816 8.92 -18.51 10.76
C LEU A 816 7.48 -18.11 11.00
N ASN A 817 6.60 -18.46 10.06
CA ASN A 817 5.22 -18.03 10.07
C ASN A 817 4.28 -19.22 9.89
N THR A 818 3.18 -19.26 10.64
CA THR A 818 2.08 -20.18 10.31
C THR A 818 1.45 -19.76 8.99
N GLY A 819 1.00 -20.77 8.23
CA GLY A 819 0.25 -20.51 7.01
C GLY A 819 -1.01 -19.69 7.27
N ARG A 820 -1.39 -18.89 6.30
CA ARG A 820 -2.65 -18.14 6.28
C ARG A 820 -3.82 -19.10 6.10
N PRO A 821 -5.04 -18.72 6.50
CA PRO A 821 -6.22 -19.53 6.26
C PRO A 821 -6.57 -19.61 4.77
N TYR A 822 -7.30 -20.63 4.41
CA TYR A 822 -7.91 -20.79 3.09
C TYR A 822 -9.23 -21.55 3.20
N THR A 823 -10.12 -21.36 2.22
CA THR A 823 -11.39 -22.05 2.14
C THR A 823 -11.25 -23.35 1.35
N PRO A 824 -11.41 -24.52 1.98
CA PRO A 824 -11.28 -25.79 1.28
C PRO A 824 -12.50 -26.03 0.36
N THR A 825 -12.25 -26.40 -0.88
CA THR A 825 -13.29 -26.79 -1.83
C THR A 825 -13.64 -28.26 -1.64
N LEU A 826 -14.80 -28.56 -1.06
CA LEU A 826 -15.29 -29.92 -0.90
C LEU A 826 -16.13 -30.33 -2.12
N ARG A 827 -15.64 -31.28 -2.92
CA ARG A 827 -16.47 -31.88 -3.99
C ARG A 827 -17.52 -32.77 -3.37
N ALA A 828 -18.79 -32.36 -3.50
CA ALA A 828 -19.90 -33.20 -3.13
C ALA A 828 -20.17 -34.22 -4.23
N THR A 829 -20.07 -35.49 -3.91
CA THR A 829 -20.58 -36.60 -4.76
C THR A 829 -22.10 -36.68 -4.70
N ARG A 830 -22.75 -36.15 -3.69
CA ARG A 830 -24.19 -35.99 -3.51
C ARG A 830 -24.49 -34.95 -2.44
N GLY A 831 -25.12 -33.83 -2.80
CA GLY A 831 -25.62 -32.81 -1.88
C GLY A 831 -24.66 -31.64 -1.62
N VAL A 832 -25.26 -30.55 -1.15
CA VAL A 832 -24.55 -29.32 -0.80
C VAL A 832 -23.67 -29.59 0.42
N ARG A 833 -22.36 -29.38 0.30
CA ARG A 833 -21.50 -29.24 1.46
C ARG A 833 -21.07 -27.78 1.55
N SER A 834 -21.46 -27.12 2.62
CA SER A 834 -20.87 -25.87 3.00
C SER A 834 -19.51 -26.16 3.61
N SER A 835 -18.42 -25.71 2.98
CA SER A 835 -17.15 -25.49 3.68
C SER A 835 -17.26 -24.14 4.35
N PHE A 836 -16.91 -24.05 5.63
CA PHE A 836 -16.75 -22.76 6.29
C PHE A 836 -15.62 -21.99 5.62
N GLU A 837 -15.83 -20.70 5.39
CA GLU A 837 -14.79 -19.82 4.88
C GLU A 837 -13.56 -19.90 5.80
N ASN A 838 -12.37 -19.99 5.22
CA ASN A 838 -11.09 -19.95 5.93
C ASN A 838 -10.92 -21.01 7.05
N SER A 839 -11.58 -22.16 6.89
CA SER A 839 -11.57 -23.22 7.92
C SER A 839 -10.27 -24.01 8.01
N GLU A 840 -9.42 -23.93 7.01
CA GLU A 840 -8.13 -24.65 6.96
C GLU A 840 -6.97 -23.68 6.81
N ARG A 841 -5.74 -24.16 7.07
CA ARG A 841 -4.52 -23.33 6.98
C ARG A 841 -3.50 -23.91 6.02
N MET A 842 -2.83 -22.99 5.32
CA MET A 842 -1.70 -23.30 4.44
C MET A 842 -0.52 -23.84 5.25
N PRO A 843 0.45 -24.50 4.61
CA PRO A 843 1.66 -25.00 5.26
C PRO A 843 2.49 -23.92 5.95
N LEU A 844 3.26 -24.33 6.97
CA LEU A 844 4.20 -23.47 7.68
C LEU A 844 5.26 -22.91 6.72
N GLN A 845 5.54 -21.61 6.84
CA GLN A 845 6.53 -20.89 6.06
C GLN A 845 7.78 -20.64 6.89
N PHE A 846 8.94 -20.82 6.26
CA PHE A 846 10.24 -20.51 6.84
C PHE A 846 11.13 -19.82 5.81
N ASN A 847 11.77 -18.74 6.18
CA ASN A 847 12.73 -18.03 5.34
C ASN A 847 13.99 -17.67 6.13
N LEU A 848 15.14 -17.66 5.46
CA LEU A 848 16.42 -17.26 6.01
C LEU A 848 17.15 -16.38 5.01
N ASP A 849 17.39 -15.12 5.38
CA ASP A 849 18.08 -14.14 4.57
C ASP A 849 19.43 -13.81 5.20
N PHE A 850 20.44 -13.62 4.37
CA PHE A 850 21.82 -13.40 4.78
C PHE A 850 22.44 -12.20 4.08
N ARG A 851 23.25 -11.46 4.83
CA ARG A 851 24.11 -10.41 4.29
C ARG A 851 25.50 -10.51 4.90
N ALA A 852 26.53 -10.31 4.06
CA ALA A 852 27.91 -10.11 4.51
C ALA A 852 28.49 -8.88 3.83
N PHE A 853 29.35 -8.15 4.52
CA PHE A 853 30.06 -7.04 3.92
C PHE A 853 31.51 -6.94 4.44
N LYS A 854 32.37 -6.36 3.60
CA LYS A 854 33.75 -6.01 3.91
C LYS A 854 34.02 -4.58 3.49
N LYS A 855 34.42 -3.72 4.44
CA LYS A 855 34.85 -2.35 4.17
C LYS A 855 36.37 -2.28 3.95
N LEU A 856 36.72 -1.45 2.98
CA LEU A 856 38.12 -1.10 2.61
C LEU A 856 38.19 0.43 2.51
N SER A 857 39.19 1.04 3.11
CA SER A 857 39.41 2.49 2.99
C SER A 857 40.66 2.75 2.13
N PHE A 858 40.48 3.51 1.07
CA PHE A 858 41.56 3.88 0.15
C PHE A 858 41.31 5.27 -0.43
N GLY A 859 42.35 6.12 -0.46
CA GLY A 859 42.26 7.46 -1.05
C GLY A 859 41.28 8.43 -0.38
N GLY A 860 40.98 8.24 0.91
CA GLY A 860 40.01 9.07 1.64
C GLY A 860 38.55 8.62 1.44
N LEU A 861 38.32 7.62 0.59
CA LEU A 861 37.01 7.03 0.34
C LEU A 861 36.84 5.69 1.08
N SER A 862 35.63 5.35 1.43
CA SER A 862 35.24 4.08 2.01
C SER A 862 34.53 3.21 0.98
N TYR A 863 35.01 2.01 0.73
CA TYR A 863 34.42 1.04 -0.17
C TYR A 863 33.88 -0.14 0.64
N SER A 864 32.63 -0.49 0.44
CA SER A 864 32.01 -1.66 1.08
C SER A 864 31.57 -2.66 0.02
N LEU A 865 32.31 -3.74 -0.13
CA LEU A 865 31.87 -4.89 -0.92
C LEU A 865 30.89 -5.71 -0.09
N PHE A 866 29.75 -6.10 -0.66
CA PHE A 866 28.75 -6.89 0.04
C PHE A 866 28.12 -7.97 -0.84
N VAL A 867 27.60 -8.97 -0.18
CA VAL A 867 26.70 -9.97 -0.76
C VAL A 867 25.43 -10.05 0.07
N LYS A 868 24.28 -10.10 -0.59
CA LYS A 868 22.98 -10.40 0.00
C LYS A 868 22.46 -11.70 -0.61
N VAL A 869 21.89 -12.56 0.19
CA VAL A 869 21.22 -13.77 -0.24
C VAL A 869 19.87 -13.83 0.43
N PHE A 870 18.81 -13.69 -0.33
CA PHE A 870 17.45 -13.89 0.13
C PHE A 870 17.06 -15.35 -0.08
N ASN A 871 16.27 -15.90 0.82
CA ASN A 871 15.90 -17.30 0.83
C ASN A 871 17.14 -18.22 0.68
N LEU A 872 18.11 -18.06 1.60
CA LEU A 872 19.40 -18.77 1.58
C LEU A 872 19.26 -20.28 1.38
N LEU A 873 18.21 -20.88 1.94
CA LEU A 873 17.96 -22.31 1.90
C LEU A 873 17.20 -22.77 0.65
N ASP A 874 16.85 -21.88 -0.25
CA ASP A 874 16.02 -22.14 -1.44
C ASP A 874 14.70 -22.85 -1.07
N LYS A 875 14.09 -22.43 0.05
CA LYS A 875 12.87 -23.04 0.58
C LYS A 875 11.67 -22.62 -0.27
N ARG A 876 10.93 -23.59 -0.75
CA ARG A 876 9.66 -23.42 -1.47
C ARG A 876 8.52 -23.26 -0.45
N ASN A 877 8.24 -22.02 -0.04
CA ASN A 877 7.12 -21.72 0.85
C ASN A 877 5.83 -21.63 0.04
N ALA A 878 4.74 -22.15 0.57
CA ALA A 878 3.42 -21.98 0.00
C ALA A 878 2.93 -20.55 0.28
N ILE A 879 2.62 -19.78 -0.76
CA ILE A 879 1.95 -18.48 -0.63
C ILE A 879 0.50 -18.57 -1.06
N GLU A 880 0.17 -19.55 -1.89
CA GLU A 880 -1.16 -20.02 -2.25
C GLU A 880 -1.22 -21.55 -2.25
N VAL A 881 -2.42 -22.12 -2.24
CA VAL A 881 -2.66 -23.55 -2.30
C VAL A 881 -3.87 -23.88 -3.17
N PHE A 882 -3.91 -25.09 -3.71
CA PHE A 882 -5.14 -25.59 -4.30
C PHE A 882 -6.16 -25.83 -3.21
N SER A 883 -7.30 -25.16 -3.31
CA SER A 883 -8.37 -25.24 -2.31
C SER A 883 -8.91 -26.67 -2.13
N SER A 884 -8.78 -27.52 -3.18
CA SER A 884 -9.22 -28.92 -3.13
C SER A 884 -8.34 -29.84 -2.29
N THR A 885 -7.10 -29.43 -1.96
CA THR A 885 -6.13 -30.29 -1.25
C THR A 885 -5.33 -29.58 -0.15
N GLY A 886 -5.32 -28.24 -0.12
CA GLY A 886 -4.43 -27.45 0.74
C GLY A 886 -2.95 -27.58 0.39
N ARG A 887 -2.61 -28.08 -0.80
CA ARG A 887 -1.25 -28.30 -1.28
C ARG A 887 -0.93 -27.36 -2.45
N VAL A 888 0.35 -27.08 -2.64
CA VAL A 888 0.85 -26.26 -3.76
C VAL A 888 1.17 -27.10 -5.00
N ASP A 889 1.45 -28.39 -4.81
CA ASP A 889 1.99 -29.30 -5.81
C ASP A 889 0.95 -30.29 -6.38
N PHE A 890 -0.27 -30.30 -5.82
CA PHE A 890 -1.30 -31.23 -6.24
C PHE A 890 -2.72 -30.66 -6.02
N SER A 891 -3.52 -30.70 -7.08
CA SER A 891 -4.96 -30.45 -7.02
C SER A 891 -5.71 -31.76 -7.29
N SER A 892 -6.71 -32.07 -6.47
CA SER A 892 -7.62 -33.20 -6.77
C SER A 892 -8.45 -32.97 -8.03
N ASP A 893 -8.54 -31.74 -8.50
CA ASP A 893 -9.29 -31.37 -9.71
C ASP A 893 -8.68 -32.00 -10.97
N ILE A 894 -7.37 -32.28 -10.96
CA ILE A 894 -6.71 -33.00 -12.06
C ILE A 894 -7.33 -34.38 -12.34
N LEU A 895 -7.88 -35.03 -11.29
CA LEU A 895 -8.51 -36.36 -11.42
C LEU A 895 -9.88 -36.30 -12.11
N PHE A 896 -10.47 -35.12 -12.15
CA PHE A 896 -11.81 -34.88 -12.71
C PHE A 896 -11.78 -33.88 -13.87
N ALA A 897 -10.64 -33.28 -14.12
CA ALA A 897 -10.45 -32.41 -15.25
C ALA A 897 -10.67 -33.25 -16.52
N GLY A 898 -11.57 -32.80 -17.37
CA GLY A 898 -11.72 -33.36 -18.69
C GLY A 898 -10.42 -33.19 -19.50
N ARG A 899 -10.47 -33.59 -20.74
CA ARG A 899 -9.37 -33.35 -21.68
C ARG A 899 -9.08 -31.86 -21.78
N VAL A 900 -7.78 -31.50 -21.77
CA VAL A 900 -7.36 -30.12 -22.04
C VAL A 900 -7.76 -29.73 -23.47
N GLN A 901 -8.44 -28.62 -23.62
CA GLN A 901 -8.77 -28.05 -24.92
C GLN A 901 -7.72 -27.01 -25.30
N GLY A 902 -6.49 -27.45 -25.46
CA GLY A 902 -5.34 -26.59 -25.67
C GLY A 902 -4.08 -27.37 -26.05
N VAL A 903 -2.97 -26.64 -26.17
CA VAL A 903 -1.65 -27.19 -26.52
C VAL A 903 -0.86 -27.70 -25.32
N ASN A 904 -1.28 -27.35 -24.12
CA ASN A 904 -0.64 -27.72 -22.86
C ASN A 904 -1.20 -29.05 -22.30
N THR A 905 -0.47 -29.59 -21.35
CA THR A 905 -0.93 -30.74 -20.56
C THR A 905 -1.65 -30.28 -19.29
N LEU A 906 -2.42 -31.16 -18.66
CA LEU A 906 -3.02 -30.90 -17.32
C LEU A 906 -1.91 -30.64 -16.29
N GLN A 907 -0.80 -31.37 -16.38
CA GLN A 907 0.30 -31.21 -15.44
C GLN A 907 0.92 -29.81 -15.55
N GLU A 908 1.12 -29.28 -16.75
CA GLU A 908 1.60 -27.91 -16.95
C GLU A 908 0.61 -26.86 -16.40
N GLN A 909 -0.70 -27.09 -16.57
CA GLN A 909 -1.73 -26.18 -16.05
C GLN A 909 -1.79 -26.17 -14.52
N PHE A 910 -1.60 -27.32 -13.88
CA PHE A 910 -1.63 -27.44 -12.43
C PHE A 910 -0.25 -27.25 -11.77
N ASN A 911 0.82 -27.09 -12.53
CA ASN A 911 2.11 -26.63 -12.02
C ASN A 911 2.10 -25.11 -11.93
N ARG A 912 1.77 -24.57 -10.76
CA ARG A 912 1.57 -23.15 -10.47
C ARG A 912 2.82 -22.54 -9.81
N PRO A 913 3.77 -22.00 -10.55
CA PRO A 913 4.97 -21.40 -9.95
C PRO A 913 4.63 -20.18 -9.10
N GLY A 914 3.54 -19.45 -9.39
CA GLY A 914 3.04 -18.35 -8.59
C GLY A 914 2.49 -18.74 -7.20
N PHE A 915 2.26 -20.04 -6.93
CA PHE A 915 1.85 -20.52 -5.61
C PHE A 915 3.01 -20.64 -4.61
N TYR A 916 4.24 -20.47 -5.09
CA TYR A 916 5.45 -20.55 -4.29
C TYR A 916 6.05 -19.17 -4.07
N SER A 917 6.67 -18.99 -2.91
CA SER A 917 7.47 -17.80 -2.63
C SER A 917 8.66 -17.68 -3.59
N GLU A 918 9.25 -16.48 -3.62
CA GLU A 918 10.48 -16.18 -4.32
C GLU A 918 11.57 -17.26 -4.04
N PRO A 919 12.20 -17.85 -5.07
CA PRO A 919 13.36 -18.75 -4.91
C PRO A 919 14.57 -17.98 -4.38
N ARG A 920 15.66 -18.68 -4.08
CA ARG A 920 16.90 -18.04 -3.62
C ARG A 920 17.39 -16.98 -4.61
N ARG A 921 17.54 -15.75 -4.13
CA ARG A 921 18.07 -14.60 -4.88
C ARG A 921 19.44 -14.20 -4.32
N VAL A 922 20.42 -14.05 -5.18
CA VAL A 922 21.79 -13.66 -4.81
C VAL A 922 22.14 -12.33 -5.46
N GLN A 923 22.64 -11.41 -4.64
CA GLN A 923 23.05 -10.07 -5.09
C GLN A 923 24.47 -9.79 -4.62
N ILE A 924 25.29 -9.23 -5.49
CA ILE A 924 26.65 -8.79 -5.18
C ILE A 924 26.76 -7.32 -5.50
N GLY A 925 27.31 -6.54 -4.60
CA GLY A 925 27.37 -5.10 -4.79
C GLY A 925 28.52 -4.40 -4.09
N LEU A 926 28.66 -3.15 -4.45
CA LEU A 926 29.66 -2.23 -3.95
C LEU A 926 28.98 -0.92 -3.51
N THR A 927 29.30 -0.46 -2.29
CA THR A 927 28.97 0.89 -1.83
C THR A 927 30.27 1.69 -1.72
N MET A 928 30.25 2.91 -2.21
CA MET A 928 31.33 3.88 -2.08
C MET A 928 30.81 5.10 -1.32
N ASP A 929 31.41 5.44 -0.19
CA ASP A 929 31.07 6.58 0.67
C ASP A 929 32.26 7.53 0.82
N PHE A 930 31.99 8.86 0.97
CA PHE A 930 33.00 9.90 1.19
C PHE A 930 32.58 10.96 2.21
#